data_e00cac0bf6658a0bbe0c80d1cc43e682
#
_entry.id   e00cac0bf6658a0bbe0c80d1cc43e682
#
_cell.length_a   1.000
_cell.length_b   1.000
_cell.length_c   1.000
_cell.angle_alpha   90.00
_cell.angle_beta   90.00
_cell.angle_gamma   90.00
#
_symmetry.space_group_name_H-M   'P 1'
#
loop_
_entity.id
_entity.type
_entity.pdbx_description
1 polymer ?
#
loop_
_entity_poly.entity_id
_entity_poly.type
_entity_poly.pdbx_seq_one_letter_code
_entity_poly.pdbx_strand_id
1 'polypeptide(L)'
;MTQPARTGEHDPVMDDLEKEIDEMYVNEANEYVEDDAEPVAEHACAYCGLDDVDCVMKCTACDKWFCNGFGKTTSSHIVTHLVRARHKSVMLHPSSPLGDTVPECYSCGSRNPFLLGFLPAKGDAVVMLLCRSPCNFAANTKDMGWDATQWSPLIENRTFLSWLVKIPSVKQQKKARPITAQQILLLEELWRDNERATLADVENPEHEQTLPETLHHYETAKQYVLIHQKLISAEEDYDKRLKENLTQRDITVNWETSNGKTLVWIRLPQLESGEIRLAMGDELKLIYTGSLAHKWESPITVARFSSVSSTEVACEVPHGHKAPLHCTTNFNLEFIWTGTTYSRMNRALNRFFKSKSCMAPVIRDVLLGKSVDIPLINTQKTLSLSVPGLPELNHSQLSAIKAVLGSPISLIQGPPGTGKTVTSATLIYHLVRLRKTRMLVCAPSNVAVDQLAEKLHRTGLRVLRLVSRTREVMESSVSFLSLHEQASSVEPNSQLGHLIQLKHKNGGLNSSDEAKYRTLLENREYELLNAAEVICTTCSSSADKRLNAFKFPLVLIDEATQATEPECLIPIVQGCQQLVLVGDHQQLGPVVMNRKVARAGLNESLFERLVLLGVKPRRLEVQYRMHPSLSEFPSNMFYDGMLQNGVSSHERLRKHVAIPWPIPTMPMMFYQNLGQEEISPSGTSYLNRTEASSVEKLVTALLKAGVAPEQIGVITPYEGQRNFVINHMQFHGSMVKDAYRAIEVASVDAFQGREKDYIIVTCVRSNNRLGIGFLSDSRRLNVALTRARFGLIVIGNARVLCKDPLWYHFLVHFKDRNLLVEGALSNLRPSMIQFGPPPVPRKSKSRLEQAKTNAAIGTESLAMDPVRAPFRGATGTTQTLREGMWDTLSLDAKTLSQSQSDWLNQVRQDKDADLESLDGYRSQASIAGSYEDEVQPEKNVSSAQGTSSAPSITKFL
;
A
#
# COMPACT_ATOMS: atom_id res chain seq x y z
N MET A 1 4.24 -54.92 -44.68
CA MET A 1 2.89 -54.32 -44.78
C MET A 1 2.93 -53.01 -44.06
N THR A 2 2.97 -52.00 -44.82
CA THR A 2 3.21 -50.58 -44.52
C THR A 2 1.92 -49.88 -44.03
N GLN A 3 2.01 -49.13 -42.94
CA GLN A 3 1.00 -48.13 -42.60
C GLN A 3 1.46 -46.75 -43.13
N PRO A 4 0.56 -45.91 -43.65
CA PRO A 4 0.92 -44.58 -44.20
C PRO A 4 0.90 -43.51 -43.16
N ALA A 5 1.87 -42.59 -43.31
CA ALA A 5 1.97 -41.33 -42.61
C ALA A 5 0.83 -40.39 -42.98
N ARG A 6 0.21 -39.71 -42.01
CA ARG A 6 -0.68 -38.55 -42.23
C ARG A 6 0.15 -37.30 -42.32
N THR A 7 0.26 -36.72 -43.50
CA THR A 7 0.73 -35.37 -43.77
C THR A 7 -0.40 -34.42 -43.44
N GLY A 8 -0.16 -33.48 -42.55
CA GLY A 8 -1.04 -32.33 -42.36
C GLY A 8 -0.88 -31.39 -43.58
N GLU A 9 -1.95 -31.18 -44.29
CA GLU A 9 -2.03 -30.12 -45.32
C GLU A 9 -2.05 -28.77 -44.63
N HIS A 10 -1.01 -27.97 -44.87
CA HIS A 10 -0.99 -26.53 -44.65
C HIS A 10 -1.81 -25.90 -45.79
N ASP A 11 -2.76 -25.04 -45.41
CA ASP A 11 -3.62 -24.35 -46.36
C ASP A 11 -2.84 -23.14 -46.91
N PRO A 12 -2.41 -23.14 -48.18
CA PRO A 12 -1.61 -22.06 -48.74
C PRO A 12 -2.34 -20.69 -48.84
N VAL A 13 -3.65 -20.66 -48.64
CA VAL A 13 -4.45 -19.42 -48.69
C VAL A 13 -4.29 -18.55 -47.43
N MET A 14 -3.92 -19.16 -46.30
CA MET A 14 -3.67 -18.39 -45.08
C MET A 14 -2.27 -17.76 -45.02
N ASP A 15 -1.25 -18.43 -45.59
CA ASP A 15 0.11 -17.89 -45.67
C ASP A 15 0.22 -16.70 -46.66
N ASP A 16 -0.59 -16.70 -47.72
CA ASP A 16 -0.67 -15.56 -48.66
C ASP A 16 -1.42 -14.39 -48.07
N LEU A 17 -2.43 -14.62 -47.22
CA LEU A 17 -3.18 -13.56 -46.52
C LEU A 17 -2.33 -12.88 -45.44
N GLU A 18 -1.49 -13.64 -44.69
CA GLU A 18 -0.56 -13.07 -43.71
C GLU A 18 0.56 -12.26 -44.40
N LYS A 19 1.05 -12.69 -45.54
CA LYS A 19 2.00 -11.91 -46.34
C LYS A 19 1.38 -10.65 -46.94
N GLU A 20 0.17 -10.69 -47.48
CA GLU A 20 -0.51 -9.49 -47.98
C GLU A 20 -0.80 -8.49 -46.84
N ILE A 21 -1.07 -8.97 -45.59
CA ILE A 21 -1.25 -8.12 -44.43
C ILE A 21 0.08 -7.50 -43.99
N ASP A 22 1.17 -8.27 -43.93
CA ASP A 22 2.49 -7.76 -43.60
C ASP A 22 3.05 -6.81 -44.68
N GLU A 23 2.85 -7.10 -45.98
CA GLU A 23 3.21 -6.19 -47.06
C GLU A 23 2.39 -4.90 -47.08
N MET A 24 1.10 -4.94 -46.69
CA MET A 24 0.30 -3.74 -46.49
C MET A 24 0.80 -2.87 -45.35
N TYR A 25 1.28 -3.48 -44.23
CA TYR A 25 1.86 -2.74 -43.10
C TYR A 25 3.28 -2.21 -43.40
N VAL A 26 4.06 -2.86 -44.23
CA VAL A 26 5.43 -2.42 -44.63
C VAL A 26 5.36 -1.31 -45.70
N ASN A 27 4.39 -1.35 -46.62
CA ASN A 27 4.24 -0.30 -47.65
C ASN A 27 3.59 0.98 -47.08
N GLU A 28 2.72 0.90 -46.03
CA GLU A 28 2.21 2.10 -45.35
C GLU A 28 3.29 2.79 -44.47
N ALA A 29 4.38 2.13 -44.16
CA ALA A 29 5.48 2.70 -43.36
C ALA A 29 6.54 3.47 -44.18
N ASN A 30 6.58 3.32 -45.52
CA ASN A 30 7.60 3.91 -46.40
C ASN A 30 7.13 5.05 -47.31
N GLU A 31 5.86 5.50 -47.18
CA GLU A 31 5.38 6.72 -47.84
C GLU A 31 5.21 7.90 -46.86
N TYR A 32 6.20 8.14 -45.99
CA TYR A 32 6.37 9.47 -45.43
C TYR A 32 7.42 10.19 -46.25
N VAL A 33 6.94 10.79 -47.37
CA VAL A 33 7.62 11.86 -48.06
C VAL A 33 7.87 12.97 -47.03
N GLU A 34 9.12 13.44 -46.95
CA GLU A 34 9.46 14.72 -46.32
C GLU A 34 8.82 15.84 -47.19
N ASP A 35 7.52 16.04 -46.98
CA ASP A 35 6.84 17.26 -47.44
C ASP A 35 7.16 18.36 -46.43
N ASP A 36 7.50 19.52 -46.93
CA ASP A 36 7.73 20.78 -46.26
C ASP A 36 6.80 20.94 -45.06
N ALA A 37 7.33 20.86 -43.83
CA ALA A 37 6.56 20.92 -42.60
C ALA A 37 5.85 22.28 -42.55
N GLU A 38 4.54 22.28 -42.88
CA GLU A 38 3.72 23.43 -42.55
C GLU A 38 3.90 23.78 -41.08
N PRO A 39 4.02 25.05 -40.73
CA PRO A 39 4.23 25.47 -39.35
C PRO A 39 3.09 24.92 -38.50
N VAL A 40 3.43 24.06 -37.53
CA VAL A 40 2.48 23.44 -36.61
C VAL A 40 1.67 24.54 -35.96
N ALA A 41 0.33 24.50 -36.08
CA ALA A 41 -0.57 25.51 -35.53
C ALA A 41 -0.29 25.65 -34.00
N GLU A 42 -0.26 26.90 -33.51
CA GLU A 42 0.04 27.22 -32.11
C GLU A 42 -0.88 26.46 -31.12
N HIS A 43 -2.10 26.13 -31.56
CA HIS A 43 -3.10 25.38 -30.76
C HIS A 43 -3.09 23.86 -31.01
N ALA A 44 -2.10 23.33 -31.71
CA ALA A 44 -2.02 21.90 -31.94
C ALA A 44 -1.77 21.11 -30.65
N CYS A 45 -2.38 19.94 -30.55
CA CYS A 45 -2.20 19.03 -29.41
C CYS A 45 -0.72 18.69 -29.22
N ALA A 46 -0.15 19.03 -28.09
CA ALA A 46 1.26 18.82 -27.76
C ALA A 46 1.69 17.34 -27.81
N TYR A 47 0.75 16.40 -27.76
CA TYR A 47 1.04 14.98 -27.87
C TYR A 47 0.98 14.49 -29.33
N CYS A 48 -0.13 14.70 -29.99
CA CYS A 48 -0.37 14.07 -31.30
C CYS A 48 -0.44 15.04 -32.48
N GLY A 49 -0.28 16.35 -32.26
CA GLY A 49 -0.30 17.35 -33.31
C GLY A 49 -1.67 17.68 -33.91
N LEU A 50 -2.78 17.13 -33.38
CA LEU A 50 -4.13 17.47 -33.83
C LEU A 50 -4.42 18.94 -33.53
N ASP A 51 -4.89 19.69 -34.52
CA ASP A 51 -5.08 21.15 -34.49
C ASP A 51 -6.52 21.63 -34.70
N ASP A 52 -7.50 20.71 -34.71
CA ASP A 52 -8.92 21.06 -34.84
C ASP A 52 -9.38 21.83 -33.59
N VAL A 53 -9.74 23.09 -33.78
CA VAL A 53 -10.17 24.07 -32.75
C VAL A 53 -11.33 23.60 -31.89
N ASP A 54 -12.24 22.78 -32.46
CA ASP A 54 -13.37 22.22 -31.74
C ASP A 54 -12.99 21.03 -30.85
N CYS A 55 -11.82 20.45 -31.09
CA CYS A 55 -11.34 19.22 -30.42
C CYS A 55 -10.22 19.45 -29.41
N VAL A 56 -9.72 20.65 -29.26
CA VAL A 56 -8.58 20.98 -28.39
C VAL A 56 -8.96 21.91 -27.24
N MET A 57 -8.22 21.77 -26.12
CA MET A 57 -8.30 22.63 -24.94
C MET A 57 -6.90 23.02 -24.50
N LYS A 58 -6.77 24.21 -23.92
CA LYS A 58 -5.51 24.70 -23.33
C LYS A 58 -5.46 24.37 -21.85
N CYS A 59 -4.36 23.85 -21.37
CA CYS A 59 -4.07 23.80 -19.95
C CYS A 59 -3.57 25.16 -19.46
N THR A 60 -4.28 25.80 -18.52
CA THR A 60 -3.92 27.14 -18.06
C THR A 60 -2.70 27.17 -17.14
N ALA A 61 -2.22 26.02 -16.66
CA ALA A 61 -1.07 25.92 -15.78
C ALA A 61 0.27 25.84 -16.52
N CYS A 62 0.28 25.28 -17.75
CA CYS A 62 1.51 25.14 -18.55
C CYS A 62 1.38 25.70 -19.97
N ASP A 63 0.25 26.33 -20.29
CA ASP A 63 -0.04 26.96 -21.56
C ASP A 63 0.01 26.08 -22.82
N LYS A 64 -0.01 24.75 -22.65
CA LYS A 64 0.00 23.77 -23.73
C LYS A 64 -1.42 23.34 -24.12
N TRP A 65 -1.59 23.01 -25.39
CA TRP A 65 -2.86 22.53 -25.96
C TRP A 65 -2.91 21.01 -26.01
N PHE A 66 -4.08 20.43 -25.77
CA PHE A 66 -4.32 18.99 -25.82
C PHE A 66 -5.70 18.68 -26.36
N CYS A 67 -5.79 17.63 -27.19
CA CYS A 67 -7.08 17.24 -27.78
C CYS A 67 -7.90 16.33 -26.84
N ASN A 68 -9.22 16.29 -27.10
CA ASN A 68 -10.15 15.38 -26.41
C ASN A 68 -10.23 13.99 -27.05
N GLY A 69 -9.21 13.62 -27.87
CA GLY A 69 -9.07 12.31 -28.49
C GLY A 69 -8.25 11.32 -27.66
N PHE A 70 -8.49 10.04 -27.85
CA PHE A 70 -7.79 8.97 -27.12
C PHE A 70 -6.46 8.55 -27.75
N GLY A 71 -6.33 8.59 -29.10
CA GLY A 71 -5.21 7.96 -29.76
C GLY A 71 -5.02 6.49 -29.32
N LYS A 72 -3.80 6.12 -28.93
CA LYS A 72 -3.48 4.82 -28.30
C LYS A 72 -3.49 4.87 -26.75
N THR A 73 -4.07 5.90 -26.16
CA THR A 73 -4.15 6.10 -24.72
C THR A 73 -5.48 5.64 -24.12
N THR A 74 -5.52 5.50 -22.81
CA THR A 74 -6.69 5.03 -22.07
C THR A 74 -7.65 6.16 -21.66
N SER A 75 -7.23 7.42 -21.85
CA SER A 75 -7.99 8.63 -21.58
C SER A 75 -7.74 9.62 -22.73
N SER A 76 -8.59 10.62 -22.90
CA SER A 76 -8.28 11.70 -23.85
C SER A 76 -6.94 12.37 -23.49
N HIS A 77 -6.29 12.97 -24.47
CA HIS A 77 -4.98 13.58 -24.28
C HIS A 77 -5.01 14.69 -23.23
N ILE A 78 -6.04 15.53 -23.24
CA ILE A 78 -6.20 16.56 -22.19
C ILE A 78 -6.39 15.96 -20.79
N VAL A 79 -7.26 14.95 -20.63
CA VAL A 79 -7.46 14.28 -19.34
C VAL A 79 -6.17 13.56 -18.90
N THR A 80 -5.44 12.94 -19.84
CA THR A 80 -4.16 12.30 -19.57
C THR A 80 -3.14 13.30 -19.03
N HIS A 81 -3.04 14.48 -19.67
CA HIS A 81 -2.16 15.55 -19.23
C HIS A 81 -2.53 16.06 -17.82
N LEU A 82 -3.79 16.43 -17.60
CA LEU A 82 -4.25 16.96 -16.32
C LEU A 82 -3.96 16.00 -15.15
N VAL A 83 -4.14 14.69 -15.38
CA VAL A 83 -3.85 13.66 -14.38
C VAL A 83 -2.34 13.51 -14.13
N ARG A 84 -1.52 13.55 -15.19
CA ARG A 84 -0.08 13.32 -15.11
C ARG A 84 0.70 14.51 -14.60
N ALA A 85 0.40 15.69 -15.14
CA ALA A 85 0.99 16.96 -14.70
C ALA A 85 0.40 17.45 -13.36
N ARG A 86 -0.72 16.87 -12.90
CA ARG A 86 -1.52 17.31 -11.73
C ARG A 86 -2.08 18.72 -11.89
N HIS A 87 -2.34 19.14 -13.11
CA HIS A 87 -2.97 20.43 -13.42
C HIS A 87 -4.49 20.34 -13.28
N LYS A 88 -5.15 21.42 -12.91
CA LYS A 88 -6.55 21.43 -12.50
C LYS A 88 -7.36 22.56 -13.13
N SER A 89 -6.90 23.15 -14.21
CA SER A 89 -7.62 24.21 -14.89
C SER A 89 -7.38 24.15 -16.38
N VAL A 90 -8.44 24.35 -17.15
CA VAL A 90 -8.45 24.31 -18.62
C VAL A 90 -9.19 25.52 -19.19
N MET A 91 -8.87 25.86 -20.43
CA MET A 91 -9.52 26.92 -21.19
C MET A 91 -9.91 26.39 -22.58
N LEU A 92 -11.05 26.78 -23.09
CA LEU A 92 -11.50 26.44 -24.42
C LEU A 92 -10.77 27.29 -25.49
N HIS A 93 -10.83 26.84 -26.72
CA HIS A 93 -10.22 27.60 -27.81
C HIS A 93 -11.07 28.86 -28.14
N PRO A 94 -10.48 30.06 -28.37
CA PRO A 94 -11.20 31.30 -28.65
C PRO A 94 -12.18 31.16 -29.83
N SER A 95 -11.84 30.39 -30.85
CA SER A 95 -12.69 30.14 -32.01
C SER A 95 -13.71 28.99 -31.80
N SER A 96 -13.79 28.41 -30.62
CA SER A 96 -14.81 27.40 -30.30
C SER A 96 -16.18 28.05 -30.12
N PRO A 97 -17.31 27.29 -30.21
CA PRO A 97 -18.65 27.85 -30.00
C PRO A 97 -18.87 28.56 -28.66
N LEU A 98 -18.03 28.25 -27.64
CA LEU A 98 -18.10 28.82 -26.30
C LEU A 98 -17.01 29.85 -26.03
N GLY A 99 -16.18 30.21 -27.03
CA GLY A 99 -15.09 31.16 -26.92
C GLY A 99 -13.95 30.67 -25.98
N ASP A 100 -13.16 31.58 -25.45
CA ASP A 100 -12.04 31.34 -24.54
C ASP A 100 -12.48 31.10 -23.08
N THR A 101 -13.62 30.43 -22.89
CA THR A 101 -14.20 30.20 -21.58
C THR A 101 -13.32 29.27 -20.72
N VAL A 102 -13.09 29.66 -19.46
CA VAL A 102 -12.54 28.80 -18.42
C VAL A 102 -13.69 28.21 -17.62
N PRO A 103 -13.94 26.90 -17.66
CA PRO A 103 -15.00 26.29 -16.86
C PRO A 103 -14.77 26.50 -15.37
N GLU A 104 -15.72 27.14 -14.67
CA GLU A 104 -15.65 27.39 -13.23
C GLU A 104 -17.01 27.18 -12.54
N CYS A 105 -16.96 26.84 -11.25
CA CYS A 105 -18.15 26.65 -10.45
C CYS A 105 -18.85 27.96 -10.18
N TYR A 106 -20.11 28.09 -10.56
CA TYR A 106 -20.92 29.29 -10.32
C TYR A 106 -21.00 29.71 -8.86
N SER A 107 -20.97 28.74 -7.92
CA SER A 107 -21.12 29.02 -6.49
C SER A 107 -19.80 29.35 -5.78
N CYS A 108 -18.69 28.66 -6.08
CA CYS A 108 -17.43 28.79 -5.35
C CYS A 108 -16.24 29.19 -6.21
N GLY A 109 -16.41 29.39 -7.52
CA GLY A 109 -15.33 29.77 -8.44
C GLY A 109 -14.24 28.70 -8.65
N SER A 110 -14.47 27.46 -8.20
CA SER A 110 -13.52 26.35 -8.44
C SER A 110 -13.42 26.03 -9.93
N ARG A 111 -12.18 25.94 -10.46
CA ARG A 111 -11.87 25.61 -11.86
C ARG A 111 -11.41 24.18 -12.05
N ASN A 112 -11.49 23.35 -11.02
CA ASN A 112 -11.06 21.96 -11.08
C ASN A 112 -12.06 21.10 -11.85
N PRO A 113 -11.75 20.63 -13.08
CA PRO A 113 -12.68 19.91 -13.93
C PRO A 113 -13.09 18.54 -13.37
N PHE A 114 -12.30 17.96 -12.45
CA PHE A 114 -12.64 16.71 -11.78
C PHE A 114 -13.72 16.87 -10.69
N LEU A 115 -13.99 18.10 -10.27
CA LEU A 115 -15.06 18.45 -9.33
C LEU A 115 -16.30 18.97 -10.04
N LEU A 116 -16.11 19.56 -11.21
CA LEU A 116 -17.16 20.25 -11.94
C LEU A 116 -18.12 19.29 -12.64
N GLY A 117 -19.34 19.69 -12.66
CA GLY A 117 -20.40 19.13 -13.48
C GLY A 117 -21.38 20.20 -13.87
N PHE A 118 -22.43 19.81 -14.57
CA PHE A 118 -23.45 20.74 -15.05
C PHE A 118 -24.86 20.30 -14.65
N LEU A 119 -25.71 21.28 -14.48
CA LEU A 119 -27.16 21.16 -14.37
C LEU A 119 -27.83 21.77 -15.62
N PRO A 120 -28.66 21.04 -16.38
CA PRO A 120 -29.41 21.62 -17.49
C PRO A 120 -30.57 22.46 -16.98
N ALA A 121 -30.84 23.62 -17.64
CA ALA A 121 -32.03 24.40 -17.40
C ALA A 121 -33.28 23.72 -18.00
N LYS A 122 -34.43 23.92 -17.38
CA LYS A 122 -35.69 23.46 -17.93
C LYS A 122 -36.08 24.35 -19.14
N GLY A 123 -35.87 23.89 -20.35
CA GLY A 123 -36.37 24.48 -21.57
C GLY A 123 -35.40 25.26 -22.45
N ASP A 124 -34.20 25.59 -21.98
CA ASP A 124 -33.22 26.37 -22.74
C ASP A 124 -31.87 25.61 -22.85
N ALA A 125 -31.10 25.91 -23.90
CA ALA A 125 -29.74 25.36 -24.08
C ALA A 125 -28.72 25.97 -23.09
N VAL A 126 -29.16 26.29 -21.88
CA VAL A 126 -28.34 26.89 -20.82
C VAL A 126 -27.97 25.81 -19.77
N VAL A 127 -26.72 25.79 -19.40
CA VAL A 127 -26.20 24.91 -18.34
C VAL A 127 -25.56 25.74 -17.24
N MET A 128 -25.71 25.30 -16.00
CA MET A 128 -25.01 25.87 -14.85
C MET A 128 -23.91 24.94 -14.43
N LEU A 129 -22.66 25.39 -14.30
CA LEU A 129 -21.54 24.63 -13.80
C LEU A 129 -21.46 24.70 -12.28
N LEU A 130 -21.49 23.58 -11.62
CA LEU A 130 -21.39 23.47 -10.16
C LEU A 130 -20.49 22.33 -9.75
N CYS A 131 -19.78 22.55 -8.64
CA CYS A 131 -19.13 21.43 -7.95
C CYS A 131 -20.19 20.45 -7.44
N ARG A 132 -19.91 19.17 -7.53
CA ARG A 132 -20.83 18.12 -7.07
C ARG A 132 -21.16 18.25 -5.58
N SER A 133 -20.18 18.62 -4.77
CA SER A 133 -20.31 18.85 -3.32
C SER A 133 -19.29 19.93 -2.93
N PRO A 134 -19.64 20.88 -2.09
CA PRO A 134 -20.96 21.12 -1.47
C PRO A 134 -21.95 21.89 -2.36
N CYS A 135 -21.50 22.47 -3.47
CA CYS A 135 -22.23 23.53 -4.20
C CYS A 135 -23.55 23.05 -4.81
N ASN A 136 -23.60 21.82 -5.35
CA ASN A 136 -24.82 21.23 -5.92
C ASN A 136 -25.95 21.03 -4.89
N PHE A 137 -25.61 20.93 -3.59
CA PHE A 137 -26.56 20.72 -2.51
C PHE A 137 -26.87 22.01 -1.73
N ALA A 138 -26.29 23.14 -2.14
CA ALA A 138 -26.56 24.42 -1.52
C ALA A 138 -28.01 24.85 -1.71
N ALA A 139 -28.61 25.50 -0.69
CA ALA A 139 -30.01 25.88 -0.68
C ALA A 139 -30.42 26.76 -1.87
N ASN A 140 -29.49 27.57 -2.39
CA ASN A 140 -29.74 28.52 -3.48
C ASN A 140 -30.11 27.86 -4.83
N THR A 141 -29.76 26.59 -5.04
CA THR A 141 -30.11 25.89 -6.30
C THR A 141 -31.60 25.52 -6.35
N LYS A 142 -32.24 25.29 -5.18
CA LYS A 142 -33.67 24.95 -5.10
C LYS A 142 -34.57 26.17 -5.39
N ASP A 143 -34.14 27.33 -4.97
CA ASP A 143 -34.91 28.59 -5.17
C ASP A 143 -34.93 29.04 -6.65
N MET A 144 -33.93 28.59 -7.45
CA MET A 144 -33.81 28.90 -8.87
C MET A 144 -34.52 27.89 -9.80
N GLY A 145 -35.21 26.88 -9.25
CA GLY A 145 -35.92 25.86 -10.01
C GLY A 145 -35.03 24.80 -10.69
N TRP A 146 -33.75 24.68 -10.30
CA TRP A 146 -32.83 23.68 -10.83
C TRP A 146 -32.96 22.36 -10.07
N ASP A 147 -32.94 21.25 -10.81
CA ASP A 147 -33.02 19.91 -10.22
C ASP A 147 -31.63 19.35 -9.96
N ALA A 148 -31.15 19.42 -8.70
CA ALA A 148 -29.85 18.92 -8.27
C ALA A 148 -29.64 17.42 -8.55
N THR A 149 -30.70 16.64 -8.81
CA THR A 149 -30.59 15.21 -9.14
C THR A 149 -30.10 14.98 -10.58
N GLN A 150 -30.22 15.97 -11.45
CA GLN A 150 -29.79 15.93 -12.86
C GLN A 150 -28.33 16.35 -13.05
N TRP A 151 -27.59 16.58 -11.97
CA TRP A 151 -26.17 16.92 -12.05
C TRP A 151 -25.37 15.82 -12.74
N SER A 152 -24.60 16.18 -13.76
CA SER A 152 -23.73 15.29 -14.52
C SER A 152 -22.29 15.83 -14.54
N PRO A 153 -21.25 14.98 -14.45
CA PRO A 153 -19.86 15.42 -14.44
C PRO A 153 -19.43 15.97 -15.81
N LEU A 154 -18.46 16.90 -15.84
CA LEU A 154 -17.86 17.40 -17.09
C LEU A 154 -16.95 16.38 -17.77
N ILE A 155 -16.38 15.45 -16.99
CA ILE A 155 -15.52 14.37 -17.48
C ILE A 155 -16.25 13.06 -17.27
N GLU A 156 -16.67 12.44 -18.37
CA GLU A 156 -17.31 11.13 -18.39
C GLU A 156 -16.50 10.18 -19.29
N ASN A 157 -16.39 8.91 -18.90
CA ASN A 157 -15.60 7.92 -19.63
C ASN A 157 -14.16 8.39 -19.96
N ARG A 158 -13.60 9.28 -19.12
CA ARG A 158 -12.26 9.89 -19.26
C ARG A 158 -12.08 10.79 -20.48
N THR A 159 -13.14 11.39 -20.92
CA THR A 159 -13.17 12.48 -21.90
C THR A 159 -13.98 13.62 -21.35
N PHE A 160 -13.72 14.83 -21.80
CA PHE A 160 -14.68 15.92 -21.64
C PHE A 160 -15.92 15.64 -22.48
N LEU A 161 -17.06 16.12 -22.00
CA LEU A 161 -18.33 15.98 -22.72
C LEU A 161 -18.25 16.61 -24.10
N SER A 162 -18.80 15.95 -25.11
CA SER A 162 -18.68 16.33 -26.52
C SER A 162 -19.34 17.66 -26.88
N TRP A 163 -20.29 18.14 -26.05
CA TRP A 163 -20.87 19.47 -26.25
C TRP A 163 -19.94 20.58 -25.76
N LEU A 164 -18.99 20.28 -24.85
CA LEU A 164 -17.98 21.23 -24.37
C LEU A 164 -16.77 21.24 -25.32
N VAL A 165 -16.25 20.07 -25.64
CA VAL A 165 -15.15 19.86 -26.59
C VAL A 165 -15.39 18.59 -27.37
N LYS A 166 -15.42 18.67 -28.68
CA LYS A 166 -15.71 17.53 -29.55
C LYS A 166 -14.65 16.44 -29.42
N ILE A 167 -15.09 15.20 -29.48
CA ILE A 167 -14.17 14.07 -29.62
C ILE A 167 -13.77 13.96 -31.08
N PRO A 168 -12.48 13.96 -31.45
CA PRO A 168 -12.05 13.89 -32.83
C PRO A 168 -12.59 12.64 -33.53
N SER A 169 -13.01 12.79 -34.77
CA SER A 169 -13.45 11.67 -35.60
C SER A 169 -12.33 10.65 -35.84
N VAL A 170 -12.69 9.43 -36.20
CA VAL A 170 -11.71 8.36 -36.50
C VAL A 170 -10.75 8.77 -37.64
N LYS A 171 -11.25 9.54 -38.64
CA LYS A 171 -10.42 10.07 -39.74
C LYS A 171 -9.37 11.06 -39.23
N GLN A 172 -9.74 11.96 -38.32
CA GLN A 172 -8.81 12.94 -37.71
C GLN A 172 -7.80 12.25 -36.83
N GLN A 173 -8.22 11.25 -36.02
CA GLN A 173 -7.31 10.48 -35.18
C GLN A 173 -6.30 9.65 -35.98
N LYS A 174 -6.65 9.17 -37.19
CA LYS A 174 -5.73 8.48 -38.10
C LYS A 174 -4.69 9.43 -38.72
N LYS A 175 -5.02 10.70 -38.93
CA LYS A 175 -4.10 11.72 -39.43
C LYS A 175 -3.16 12.25 -38.36
N ALA A 176 -3.56 12.15 -37.07
CA ALA A 176 -2.76 12.60 -35.95
C ALA A 176 -1.56 11.66 -35.73
N ARG A 177 -0.43 12.25 -35.34
CA ARG A 177 0.80 11.48 -35.04
C ARG A 177 0.52 10.43 -33.95
N PRO A 178 0.88 9.16 -34.19
CA PRO A 178 0.70 8.11 -33.19
C PRO A 178 1.64 8.36 -32.00
N ILE A 179 1.11 8.33 -30.79
CA ILE A 179 1.88 8.45 -29.55
C ILE A 179 1.48 7.35 -28.59
N THR A 180 2.48 6.74 -27.93
CA THR A 180 2.27 5.70 -26.93
C THR A 180 2.15 6.29 -25.51
N ALA A 181 1.49 5.57 -24.63
CA ALA A 181 1.38 5.98 -23.22
C ALA A 181 2.75 6.09 -22.51
N GLN A 182 3.77 5.38 -23.01
CA GLN A 182 5.14 5.45 -22.51
C GLN A 182 5.84 6.73 -22.97
N GLN A 183 5.72 7.09 -24.24
CA GLN A 183 6.25 8.36 -24.76
C GLN A 183 5.61 9.57 -24.06
N ILE A 184 4.29 9.55 -23.84
CA ILE A 184 3.60 10.58 -23.05
C ILE A 184 4.19 10.66 -21.63
N LEU A 185 4.44 9.52 -20.98
CA LEU A 185 5.02 9.52 -19.64
C LEU A 185 6.40 10.17 -19.61
N LEU A 186 7.26 9.83 -20.56
CA LEU A 186 8.61 10.39 -20.68
C LEU A 186 8.55 11.88 -21.02
N LEU A 187 7.66 12.29 -21.93
CA LEU A 187 7.49 13.69 -22.30
C LEU A 187 7.00 14.54 -21.11
N GLU A 188 6.05 14.05 -20.34
CA GLU A 188 5.58 14.70 -19.11
C GLU A 188 6.68 14.79 -18.03
N GLU A 189 7.57 13.81 -17.96
CA GLU A 189 8.75 13.86 -17.09
C GLU A 189 9.75 14.91 -17.59
N LEU A 190 10.00 14.98 -18.88
CA LEU A 190 10.91 15.98 -19.48
C LEU A 190 10.36 17.41 -19.32
N TRP A 191 9.06 17.64 -19.48
CA TRP A 191 8.45 18.98 -19.33
C TRP A 191 8.59 19.56 -17.91
N ARG A 192 8.88 18.74 -16.92
CA ARG A 192 9.18 19.23 -15.56
C ARG A 192 10.52 19.93 -15.46
N ASP A 193 11.50 19.49 -16.27
CA ASP A 193 12.85 20.01 -16.26
C ASP A 193 13.08 20.98 -17.46
N ASN A 194 12.41 20.75 -18.60
CA ASN A 194 12.46 21.56 -19.81
C ASN A 194 11.07 21.68 -20.44
N GLU A 195 10.40 22.80 -20.23
CA GLU A 195 9.04 23.04 -20.76
C GLU A 195 8.94 22.98 -22.30
N ARG A 196 10.07 23.15 -23.01
CA ARG A 196 10.13 23.15 -24.47
C ARG A 196 10.49 21.78 -25.07
N ALA A 197 10.66 20.74 -24.24
CA ALA A 197 10.99 19.41 -24.72
C ALA A 197 9.94 18.91 -25.73
N THR A 198 10.38 18.20 -26.75
CA THR A 198 9.59 17.64 -27.85
C THR A 198 9.61 16.11 -27.82
N LEU A 199 8.86 15.46 -28.71
CA LEU A 199 8.93 14.00 -28.83
C LEU A 199 10.28 13.52 -29.40
N ALA A 200 10.97 14.34 -30.18
CA ALA A 200 12.30 14.04 -30.66
C ALA A 200 13.31 13.90 -29.49
N ASP A 201 13.13 14.72 -28.45
CA ASP A 201 13.94 14.62 -27.23
C ASP A 201 13.67 13.34 -26.43
N VAL A 202 12.43 12.81 -26.52
CA VAL A 202 12.06 11.51 -25.91
C VAL A 202 12.71 10.34 -26.64
N GLU A 203 12.88 10.44 -27.96
CA GLU A 203 13.44 9.39 -28.81
C GLU A 203 15.00 9.41 -28.83
N ASN A 204 15.61 10.45 -28.27
CA ASN A 204 17.05 10.56 -28.18
C ASN A 204 17.60 9.65 -27.06
N PRO A 205 18.44 8.63 -27.38
CA PRO A 205 18.93 7.66 -26.38
C PRO A 205 19.86 8.28 -25.33
N GLU A 206 20.38 9.50 -25.52
CA GLU A 206 21.21 10.19 -24.53
C GLU A 206 20.46 10.63 -23.27
N HIS A 207 19.13 10.77 -23.34
CA HIS A 207 18.29 11.09 -22.17
C HIS A 207 17.86 9.87 -21.34
N GLU A 208 18.05 8.67 -21.83
CA GLU A 208 17.80 7.47 -21.07
C GLU A 208 19.03 7.14 -20.20
N GLN A 209 19.22 7.88 -19.11
CA GLN A 209 20.14 7.46 -18.04
C GLN A 209 19.63 6.11 -17.50
N THR A 210 20.15 5.04 -18.10
CA THR A 210 19.85 3.68 -17.65
C THR A 210 20.42 3.48 -16.26
N LEU A 211 19.52 3.41 -15.27
CA LEU A 211 19.91 3.08 -13.91
C LEU A 211 20.47 1.65 -13.89
N PRO A 212 21.56 1.40 -13.16
CA PRO A 212 22.06 0.04 -13.03
C PRO A 212 21.05 -0.82 -12.31
N GLU A 213 20.86 -2.04 -12.81
CA GLU A 213 20.00 -3.01 -12.15
C GLU A 213 20.69 -3.69 -10.96
N THR A 214 19.91 -4.02 -9.91
CA THR A 214 20.40 -4.85 -8.81
C THR A 214 20.72 -6.25 -9.31
N LEU A 215 21.77 -6.85 -8.78
CA LEU A 215 22.20 -8.19 -9.13
C LEU A 215 21.92 -9.18 -8.00
N HIS A 216 21.72 -10.45 -8.34
CA HIS A 216 21.66 -11.47 -7.32
C HIS A 216 23.06 -11.83 -6.80
N HIS A 217 24.06 -11.87 -7.69
CA HIS A 217 25.45 -12.14 -7.38
C HIS A 217 26.32 -10.92 -7.72
N TYR A 218 27.15 -10.50 -6.77
CA TYR A 218 28.10 -9.40 -6.95
C TYR A 218 29.53 -9.95 -6.87
N GLU A 219 30.35 -9.59 -7.83
CA GLU A 219 31.76 -10.00 -7.87
C GLU A 219 32.55 -9.38 -6.73
N THR A 220 32.28 -8.09 -6.46
CA THR A 220 33.01 -7.33 -5.44
C THR A 220 32.07 -6.48 -4.59
N ALA A 221 32.51 -6.16 -3.38
CA ALA A 221 31.82 -5.21 -2.52
C ALA A 221 31.74 -3.80 -3.14
N LYS A 222 32.69 -3.44 -4.01
CA LYS A 222 32.66 -2.16 -4.74
C LYS A 222 31.50 -2.11 -5.72
N GLN A 223 31.28 -3.17 -6.50
CA GLN A 223 30.15 -3.27 -7.43
C GLN A 223 28.81 -3.16 -6.71
N TYR A 224 28.65 -3.94 -5.59
CA TYR A 224 27.46 -3.88 -4.74
C TYR A 224 27.16 -2.45 -4.29
N VAL A 225 28.17 -1.77 -3.75
CA VAL A 225 28.01 -0.41 -3.21
C VAL A 225 27.68 0.60 -4.31
N LEU A 226 28.38 0.57 -5.45
CA LEU A 226 28.16 1.52 -6.55
C LEU A 226 26.76 1.42 -7.14
N ILE A 227 26.24 0.19 -7.33
CA ILE A 227 24.88 -0.03 -7.84
C ILE A 227 23.85 0.55 -6.87
N HIS A 228 23.92 0.15 -5.60
CA HIS A 228 22.96 0.61 -4.60
C HIS A 228 23.05 2.12 -4.34
N GLN A 229 24.24 2.73 -4.34
CA GLN A 229 24.39 4.17 -4.18
C GLN A 229 23.71 4.96 -5.31
N LYS A 230 23.87 4.53 -6.57
CA LYS A 230 23.19 5.17 -7.70
C LYS A 230 21.66 5.07 -7.60
N LEU A 231 21.15 3.91 -7.19
CA LEU A 231 19.71 3.72 -7.01
C LEU A 231 19.16 4.55 -5.82
N ILE A 232 19.89 4.59 -4.72
CA ILE A 232 19.53 5.42 -3.55
C ILE A 232 19.51 6.90 -3.92
N SER A 233 20.52 7.39 -4.67
CA SER A 233 20.57 8.80 -5.10
C SER A 233 19.37 9.15 -5.99
N ALA A 234 19.03 8.29 -6.94
CA ALA A 234 17.87 8.51 -7.82
C ALA A 234 16.53 8.47 -7.07
N GLU A 235 16.39 7.66 -6.02
CA GLU A 235 15.22 7.65 -5.15
C GLU A 235 15.17 8.89 -4.25
N GLU A 236 16.31 9.30 -3.71
CA GLU A 236 16.50 10.49 -2.88
C GLU A 236 16.09 11.75 -3.64
N ASP A 237 16.59 11.93 -4.87
CA ASP A 237 16.24 13.07 -5.72
C ASP A 237 14.75 13.10 -6.06
N TYR A 238 14.16 11.93 -6.32
CA TYR A 238 12.73 11.82 -6.60
C TYR A 238 11.87 12.18 -5.37
N ASP A 239 12.21 11.67 -4.19
CA ASP A 239 11.50 11.97 -2.93
C ASP A 239 11.60 13.47 -2.57
N LYS A 240 12.79 14.06 -2.76
CA LYS A 240 13.02 15.50 -2.57
C LYS A 240 12.11 16.34 -3.48
N ARG A 241 12.10 16.05 -4.79
CA ARG A 241 11.23 16.73 -5.76
C ARG A 241 9.74 16.58 -5.42
N LEU A 242 9.32 15.39 -4.95
CA LEU A 242 7.94 15.19 -4.50
C LEU A 242 7.56 16.13 -3.35
N LYS A 243 8.46 16.33 -2.39
CA LYS A 243 8.23 17.24 -1.25
C LYS A 243 8.21 18.70 -1.67
N GLU A 244 9.13 19.11 -2.55
CA GLU A 244 9.19 20.46 -3.11
C GLU A 244 7.89 20.82 -3.87
N ASN A 245 7.33 19.87 -4.61
CA ASN A 245 6.06 20.06 -5.33
C ASN A 245 4.83 20.19 -4.43
N LEU A 246 4.93 19.89 -3.14
CA LEU A 246 3.84 20.08 -2.16
C LEU A 246 3.80 21.50 -1.60
N THR A 247 4.78 22.36 -1.92
CA THR A 247 4.82 23.75 -1.46
C THR A 247 3.51 24.47 -1.75
N GLN A 248 2.91 25.05 -0.73
CA GLN A 248 1.70 25.88 -0.84
C GLN A 248 2.09 27.33 -0.84
N ARG A 249 1.60 28.10 -1.82
CA ARG A 249 1.86 29.53 -1.96
C ARG A 249 0.63 30.33 -1.57
N ASP A 250 0.84 31.54 -1.09
CA ASP A 250 -0.20 32.53 -0.75
C ASP A 250 -1.28 32.00 0.19
N ILE A 251 -0.85 31.24 1.20
CA ILE A 251 -1.76 30.72 2.22
C ILE A 251 -2.14 31.77 3.24
N THR A 252 -3.33 31.64 3.80
CA THR A 252 -3.80 32.42 4.96
C THR A 252 -3.54 31.66 6.25
N VAL A 253 -3.13 32.38 7.28
CA VAL A 253 -2.83 31.82 8.59
C VAL A 253 -3.57 32.58 9.69
N ASN A 254 -3.87 31.90 10.80
CA ASN A 254 -4.40 32.49 12.02
C ASN A 254 -3.45 32.18 13.17
N TRP A 255 -3.15 33.20 13.98
CA TRP A 255 -2.24 33.07 15.11
C TRP A 255 -2.98 32.86 16.42
N GLU A 256 -2.52 31.94 17.23
CA GLU A 256 -2.99 31.68 18.60
C GLU A 256 -1.79 31.66 19.54
N THR A 257 -1.88 32.43 20.64
CA THR A 257 -0.87 32.41 21.69
C THR A 257 -1.52 31.81 22.95
N SER A 258 -1.05 30.69 23.40
CA SER A 258 -1.57 29.97 24.57
C SER A 258 -0.42 29.39 25.39
N ASN A 259 -0.43 29.61 26.70
CA ASN A 259 0.56 29.06 27.66
C ASN A 259 2.02 29.34 27.27
N GLY A 260 2.30 30.56 26.74
CA GLY A 260 3.65 30.96 26.30
C GLY A 260 4.15 30.32 25.01
N LYS A 261 3.30 29.54 24.32
CA LYS A 261 3.57 28.96 23.00
C LYS A 261 2.81 29.71 21.92
N THR A 262 3.46 29.95 20.80
CA THR A 262 2.85 30.54 19.62
C THR A 262 2.46 29.40 18.65
N LEU A 263 1.16 29.30 18.37
CA LEU A 263 0.62 28.37 17.39
C LEU A 263 0.17 29.15 16.16
N VAL A 264 0.40 28.58 14.99
CA VAL A 264 -0.12 29.07 13.72
C VAL A 264 -1.12 28.04 13.17
N TRP A 265 -2.34 28.46 12.94
CA TRP A 265 -3.38 27.70 12.29
C TRP A 265 -3.32 27.92 10.79
N ILE A 266 -3.22 26.84 10.05
CA ILE A 266 -3.09 26.83 8.59
C ILE A 266 -4.26 26.04 8.01
N ARG A 267 -4.95 26.62 7.06
CA ARG A 267 -6.01 25.94 6.33
C ARG A 267 -5.45 25.33 5.04
N LEU A 268 -5.50 24.01 4.95
CA LEU A 268 -5.00 23.23 3.84
C LEU A 268 -6.12 22.34 3.27
N PRO A 269 -6.86 22.80 2.26
CA PRO A 269 -7.94 22.01 1.63
C PRO A 269 -7.45 20.67 1.08
N GLN A 270 -6.16 20.57 0.74
CA GLN A 270 -5.51 19.37 0.23
C GLN A 270 -5.39 18.24 1.28
N LEU A 271 -5.57 18.54 2.57
CA LEU A 271 -5.67 17.51 3.61
C LEU A 271 -6.94 16.67 3.43
N GLU A 272 -8.07 17.33 3.11
CA GLU A 272 -9.34 16.64 2.87
C GLU A 272 -9.34 15.82 1.58
N SER A 273 -8.72 16.33 0.52
CA SER A 273 -8.56 15.57 -0.74
C SER A 273 -7.53 14.44 -0.64
N GLY A 274 -6.71 14.41 0.44
CA GLY A 274 -5.62 13.44 0.63
C GLY A 274 -4.40 13.66 -0.26
N GLU A 275 -4.29 14.82 -0.89
CA GLU A 275 -3.11 15.21 -1.66
C GLU A 275 -1.92 15.48 -0.74
N ILE A 276 -2.20 16.05 0.43
CA ILE A 276 -1.22 16.30 1.50
C ILE A 276 -1.55 15.37 2.66
N ARG A 277 -0.53 14.78 3.23
CA ARG A 277 -0.61 14.02 4.48
C ARG A 277 0.35 14.61 5.47
N LEU A 278 -0.17 14.97 6.62
CA LEU A 278 0.60 15.45 7.75
C LEU A 278 0.35 14.54 8.96
N ALA A 279 1.38 14.38 9.76
CA ALA A 279 1.29 13.73 11.06
C ALA A 279 1.74 14.70 12.16
N MET A 280 1.31 14.46 13.40
CA MET A 280 1.85 15.21 14.54
C MET A 280 3.36 15.03 14.62
N GLY A 281 4.09 16.12 14.84
CA GLY A 281 5.54 16.12 14.88
C GLY A 281 6.22 16.31 13.51
N ASP A 282 5.47 16.41 12.40
CA ASP A 282 6.05 16.75 11.09
C ASP A 282 6.57 18.19 11.10
N GLU A 283 7.74 18.40 10.51
CA GLU A 283 8.39 19.70 10.39
C GLU A 283 8.07 20.33 9.04
N LEU A 284 7.60 21.57 9.09
CA LEU A 284 7.28 22.41 7.95
C LEU A 284 8.06 23.72 8.07
N LYS A 285 8.14 24.50 7.00
CA LYS A 285 8.75 25.81 6.99
C LYS A 285 7.72 26.85 6.53
N LEU A 286 7.47 27.84 7.35
CA LEU A 286 6.58 28.94 7.03
C LEU A 286 7.41 30.17 6.67
N ILE A 287 7.12 30.76 5.50
CA ILE A 287 7.83 31.88 4.94
C ILE A 287 6.83 33.00 4.67
N TYR A 288 7.11 34.21 5.18
CA TYR A 288 6.34 35.40 4.85
C TYR A 288 6.90 36.07 3.61
N THR A 289 6.05 36.29 2.62
CA THR A 289 6.43 36.90 1.32
C THR A 289 5.99 38.34 1.15
N GLY A 290 5.28 38.93 2.14
CA GLY A 290 4.85 40.34 2.10
C GLY A 290 5.98 41.34 2.41
N SER A 291 5.65 42.60 2.35
CA SER A 291 6.63 43.71 2.58
C SER A 291 6.88 43.94 4.08
N LEU A 292 7.78 43.14 4.66
CA LEU A 292 8.42 43.44 5.94
C LEU A 292 9.84 43.95 5.71
N ALA A 293 10.36 44.73 6.67
CA ALA A 293 11.73 45.24 6.62
C ALA A 293 12.79 44.12 6.56
N HIS A 294 12.43 42.91 7.03
CA HIS A 294 13.25 41.71 6.95
C HIS A 294 12.39 40.51 6.51
N LYS A 295 12.94 39.67 5.67
CA LYS A 295 12.33 38.36 5.29
C LYS A 295 12.20 37.54 6.54
N TRP A 296 10.96 37.16 6.90
CA TRP A 296 10.70 36.25 8.02
C TRP A 296 10.48 34.81 7.53
N GLU A 297 11.21 33.91 8.12
CA GLU A 297 11.03 32.49 7.91
C GLU A 297 11.23 31.72 9.23
N SER A 298 10.46 30.66 9.43
CA SER A 298 10.57 29.83 10.62
C SER A 298 10.24 28.38 10.31
N PRO A 299 11.01 27.42 10.85
CA PRO A 299 10.52 26.04 10.97
C PRO A 299 9.31 26.05 11.92
N ILE A 300 8.32 25.24 11.61
CA ILE A 300 7.12 25.02 12.43
C ILE A 300 6.87 23.53 12.54
N THR A 301 6.32 23.08 13.66
CA THR A 301 6.06 21.66 13.91
C THR A 301 4.56 21.43 14.06
N VAL A 302 4.03 20.42 13.37
CA VAL A 302 2.61 20.06 13.48
C VAL A 302 2.30 19.61 14.92
N ALA A 303 1.50 20.41 15.62
CA ALA A 303 1.17 20.19 17.02
C ALA A 303 -0.18 19.48 17.20
N ARG A 304 -1.21 19.87 16.44
CA ARG A 304 -2.56 19.29 16.54
C ARG A 304 -3.37 19.54 15.28
N PHE A 305 -4.36 18.67 15.03
CA PHE A 305 -5.38 18.86 14.00
C PHE A 305 -6.65 19.47 14.60
N SER A 306 -7.38 20.23 13.80
CA SER A 306 -8.65 20.78 14.22
C SER A 306 -9.66 19.66 14.45
N SER A 307 -10.40 19.73 15.58
CA SER A 307 -11.53 18.83 15.84
C SER A 307 -12.79 19.19 15.05
N VAL A 308 -12.83 20.43 14.54
CA VAL A 308 -13.99 21.01 13.85
C VAL A 308 -13.86 20.91 12.34
N SER A 309 -12.66 21.14 11.81
CA SER A 309 -12.38 21.18 10.38
C SER A 309 -11.30 20.17 9.99
N SER A 310 -11.60 19.31 9.02
CA SER A 310 -10.61 18.35 8.46
C SER A 310 -9.50 19.02 7.64
N THR A 311 -9.64 20.33 7.38
CA THR A 311 -8.71 21.10 6.54
C THR A 311 -7.75 21.98 7.34
N GLU A 312 -7.89 22.07 8.67
CA GLU A 312 -7.10 22.98 9.49
C GLU A 312 -6.12 22.23 10.40
N VAL A 313 -4.90 22.72 10.45
CA VAL A 313 -3.81 22.21 11.27
C VAL A 313 -3.15 23.32 12.05
N ALA A 314 -2.89 23.10 13.35
CA ALA A 314 -2.12 23.99 14.19
C ALA A 314 -0.67 23.51 14.24
N CYS A 315 0.26 24.43 13.96
CA CYS A 315 1.69 24.19 14.05
C CYS A 315 2.31 25.07 15.13
N GLU A 316 3.23 24.53 15.91
CA GLU A 316 3.98 25.26 16.95
C GLU A 316 5.19 25.97 16.30
N VAL A 317 5.35 27.24 16.62
CA VAL A 317 6.53 28.04 16.23
C VAL A 317 7.57 27.95 17.33
N PRO A 318 8.84 27.61 17.05
CA PRO A 318 9.88 27.50 18.05
C PRO A 318 10.12 28.81 18.81
N HIS A 319 10.42 28.72 20.10
CA HIS A 319 10.81 29.89 20.91
C HIS A 319 12.01 30.59 20.30
N GLY A 320 11.95 31.96 20.26
CA GLY A 320 13.01 32.80 19.69
C GLY A 320 12.77 33.27 18.27
N HIS A 321 11.84 32.68 17.53
CA HIS A 321 11.38 33.17 16.24
C HIS A 321 10.25 34.16 16.44
N LYS A 322 10.53 35.48 16.34
CA LYS A 322 9.51 36.54 16.47
C LYS A 322 8.52 36.45 15.32
N ALA A 323 7.37 35.80 15.57
CA ALA A 323 6.33 35.62 14.57
C ALA A 323 5.65 36.98 14.25
N PRO A 324 5.33 37.25 12.97
CA PRO A 324 4.58 38.45 12.55
C PRO A 324 3.09 38.26 12.84
N LEU A 325 2.69 38.34 14.11
CA LEU A 325 1.34 38.05 14.60
C LEU A 325 0.25 38.92 13.97
N HIS A 326 0.63 40.11 13.43
CA HIS A 326 -0.27 41.03 12.74
C HIS A 326 -0.53 40.67 11.26
N CYS A 327 0.24 39.74 10.70
CA CYS A 327 0.09 39.30 9.30
C CYS A 327 -0.67 37.99 9.25
N THR A 328 -1.70 37.89 8.40
CA THR A 328 -2.53 36.73 8.21
C THR A 328 -2.49 36.18 6.78
N THR A 329 -1.95 36.94 5.83
CA THR A 329 -1.86 36.58 4.40
C THR A 329 -0.43 36.71 3.89
N ASN A 330 -0.18 36.28 2.65
CA ASN A 330 1.13 36.29 1.99
C ASN A 330 2.15 35.36 2.67
N PHE A 331 1.72 34.19 3.04
CA PHE A 331 2.61 33.14 3.54
C PHE A 331 2.77 32.00 2.53
N ASN A 332 3.98 31.45 2.45
CA ASN A 332 4.26 30.21 1.76
C ASN A 332 4.59 29.12 2.77
N LEU A 333 4.06 27.92 2.54
CA LEU A 333 4.33 26.73 3.36
C LEU A 333 5.16 25.74 2.56
N GLU A 334 6.37 25.49 3.01
CA GLU A 334 7.28 24.50 2.44
C GLU A 334 7.32 23.24 3.31
N PHE A 335 7.34 22.08 2.67
CA PHE A 335 7.50 20.79 3.33
C PHE A 335 8.99 20.47 3.46
N ILE A 336 9.50 20.45 4.70
CA ILE A 336 10.93 20.16 4.93
C ILE A 336 11.21 18.72 4.54
N TRP A 337 12.13 18.56 3.59
CA TRP A 337 12.64 17.28 3.22
C TRP A 337 13.86 16.90 4.07
N THR A 338 13.90 15.68 4.59
CA THR A 338 15.02 15.19 5.41
C THR A 338 15.60 13.94 4.80
N GLY A 339 16.82 14.02 4.25
CA GLY A 339 17.56 12.90 3.66
C GLY A 339 18.22 11.96 4.67
N THR A 340 17.77 11.96 5.92
CA THR A 340 18.43 11.22 7.02
C THR A 340 18.53 9.73 6.73
N THR A 341 17.47 9.10 6.21
CA THR A 341 17.45 7.66 5.90
C THR A 341 18.41 7.32 4.77
N TYR A 342 18.39 8.11 3.68
CA TYR A 342 19.30 7.96 2.54
C TYR A 342 20.76 8.13 2.95
N SER A 343 21.06 9.14 3.75
CA SER A 343 22.39 9.38 4.32
C SER A 343 22.88 8.21 5.19
N ARG A 344 21.98 7.59 5.98
CA ARG A 344 22.28 6.40 6.82
C ARG A 344 22.54 5.17 5.97
N MET A 345 21.74 4.93 4.92
CA MET A 345 21.97 3.85 3.96
C MET A 345 23.33 4.00 3.25
N ASN A 346 23.64 5.19 2.75
CA ASN A 346 24.93 5.50 2.11
C ASN A 346 26.12 5.30 3.07
N ARG A 347 25.96 5.67 4.34
CA ARG A 347 26.98 5.44 5.38
C ARG A 347 27.17 3.94 5.66
N ALA A 348 26.09 3.17 5.71
CA ALA A 348 26.14 1.72 5.88
C ALA A 348 26.86 1.03 4.71
N LEU A 349 26.53 1.41 3.46
CA LEU A 349 27.22 0.93 2.26
C LEU A 349 28.71 1.24 2.29
N ASN A 350 29.08 2.46 2.64
CA ASN A 350 30.48 2.86 2.77
C ASN A 350 31.22 2.07 3.88
N ARG A 351 30.54 1.78 5.00
CA ARG A 351 31.10 0.95 6.08
C ARG A 351 31.28 -0.50 5.63
N PHE A 352 30.29 -1.05 4.91
CA PHE A 352 30.39 -2.36 4.28
C PHE A 352 31.58 -2.48 3.33
N PHE A 353 31.85 -1.46 2.53
CA PHE A 353 33.00 -1.44 1.61
C PHE A 353 34.33 -1.33 2.36
N LYS A 354 34.46 -0.34 3.27
CA LYS A 354 35.73 0.02 3.90
C LYS A 354 36.17 -0.94 5.01
N SER A 355 35.22 -1.55 5.76
CA SER A 355 35.50 -2.36 6.94
C SER A 355 35.14 -3.82 6.74
N LYS A 356 36.11 -4.71 6.68
CA LYS A 356 35.89 -6.17 6.64
C LYS A 356 35.37 -6.71 7.98
N SER A 357 35.60 -6.01 9.10
CA SER A 357 35.23 -6.41 10.44
C SER A 357 33.86 -5.87 10.90
N CYS A 358 33.09 -5.21 10.02
CA CYS A 358 31.76 -4.66 10.35
C CYS A 358 30.70 -5.75 10.53
N MET A 359 30.96 -6.98 10.11
CA MET A 359 30.10 -8.16 10.25
C MET A 359 30.93 -9.45 10.10
N ALA A 360 30.31 -10.60 10.37
CA ALA A 360 30.96 -11.90 10.13
C ALA A 360 31.26 -12.12 8.63
N PRO A 361 32.43 -12.75 8.29
CA PRO A 361 32.78 -13.03 6.90
C PRO A 361 31.71 -13.82 6.14
N VAL A 362 31.14 -14.84 6.77
CA VAL A 362 30.07 -15.67 6.19
C VAL A 362 28.84 -14.81 5.78
N ILE A 363 28.39 -13.89 6.67
CA ILE A 363 27.29 -12.99 6.37
C ILE A 363 27.66 -12.09 5.17
N ARG A 364 28.88 -11.56 5.15
CA ARG A 364 29.37 -10.71 4.04
C ARG A 364 29.38 -11.44 2.71
N ASP A 365 29.84 -12.69 2.68
CA ASP A 365 29.92 -13.47 1.44
C ASP A 365 28.50 -13.87 0.95
N VAL A 366 27.59 -14.20 1.86
CA VAL A 366 26.17 -14.44 1.54
C VAL A 366 25.50 -13.17 1.00
N LEU A 367 25.80 -11.99 1.57
CA LEU A 367 25.29 -10.70 1.03
C LEU A 367 25.81 -10.41 -0.38
N LEU A 368 27.02 -10.86 -0.72
CA LEU A 368 27.56 -10.77 -2.09
C LEU A 368 27.01 -11.84 -3.03
N GLY A 369 26.18 -12.75 -2.53
CA GLY A 369 25.60 -13.85 -3.34
C GLY A 369 26.58 -14.98 -3.61
N LYS A 370 27.71 -15.06 -2.89
CA LYS A 370 28.65 -16.15 -3.04
C LYS A 370 28.08 -17.45 -2.46
N SER A 371 28.35 -18.58 -3.12
CA SER A 371 28.06 -19.88 -2.56
C SER A 371 29.02 -20.16 -1.39
N VAL A 372 28.47 -20.25 -0.19
CA VAL A 372 29.27 -20.51 1.03
C VAL A 372 28.56 -21.61 1.81
N ASP A 373 29.34 -22.61 2.23
CA ASP A 373 28.85 -23.57 3.22
C ASP A 373 28.63 -22.85 4.55
N ILE A 374 27.37 -22.75 4.98
CA ILE A 374 27.01 -22.08 6.22
C ILE A 374 27.38 -22.99 7.39
N PRO A 375 28.40 -22.64 8.21
CA PRO A 375 28.83 -23.52 9.29
C PRO A 375 27.75 -23.63 10.35
N LEU A 376 27.46 -24.86 10.79
CA LEU A 376 26.54 -25.07 11.91
C LEU A 376 27.22 -24.69 13.22
N ILE A 377 26.55 -23.88 14.01
CA ILE A 377 26.96 -23.51 15.34
C ILE A 377 26.55 -24.64 16.29
N ASN A 378 27.50 -25.30 16.94
CA ASN A 378 27.21 -26.42 17.82
C ASN A 378 26.45 -25.94 19.08
N THR A 379 25.20 -26.37 19.22
CA THR A 379 24.33 -26.09 20.37
C THR A 379 24.08 -27.41 21.11
N GLN A 380 25.02 -27.79 22.00
CA GLN A 380 25.01 -29.08 22.73
C GLN A 380 23.98 -29.20 23.86
N LYS A 381 23.07 -28.27 24.09
CA LYS A 381 22.13 -28.33 25.21
C LYS A 381 20.72 -28.65 24.76
N THR A 382 20.14 -29.68 25.34
CA THR A 382 18.69 -29.89 25.38
C THR A 382 18.05 -28.72 26.12
N LEU A 383 17.58 -27.71 25.35
CA LEU A 383 16.94 -26.51 25.89
C LEU A 383 15.44 -26.76 26.00
N SER A 384 14.89 -26.56 27.20
CA SER A 384 13.48 -26.21 27.29
C SER A 384 13.25 -24.87 26.58
N LEU A 385 12.45 -24.86 25.52
CA LEU A 385 12.17 -23.65 24.76
C LEU A 385 10.94 -22.86 25.28
N SER A 386 10.43 -23.22 26.45
CA SER A 386 9.42 -22.44 27.15
C SER A 386 10.01 -21.14 27.69
N VAL A 387 9.28 -20.03 27.56
CA VAL A 387 9.68 -18.69 28.00
C VAL A 387 8.60 -18.11 28.90
N PRO A 388 8.92 -17.57 30.09
CA PRO A 388 7.94 -16.93 30.94
C PRO A 388 7.19 -15.80 30.22
N GLY A 389 5.87 -15.71 30.43
CA GLY A 389 5.05 -14.64 29.86
C GLY A 389 4.70 -14.77 28.38
N LEU A 390 5.15 -15.85 27.72
CA LEU A 390 4.79 -16.15 26.33
C LEU A 390 4.02 -17.48 26.25
N PRO A 391 3.11 -17.62 25.23
CA PRO A 391 2.39 -18.87 25.02
C PRO A 391 3.32 -19.99 24.57
N GLU A 392 2.88 -21.24 24.74
CA GLU A 392 3.58 -22.40 24.23
C GLU A 392 3.68 -22.37 22.70
N LEU A 393 4.80 -22.89 22.22
CA LEU A 393 5.12 -22.89 20.79
C LEU A 393 4.62 -24.18 20.12
N ASN A 394 4.11 -24.08 18.91
CA ASN A 394 3.81 -25.21 18.08
C ASN A 394 5.08 -25.83 17.45
N HIS A 395 4.90 -26.99 16.78
CA HIS A 395 6.00 -27.76 16.20
C HIS A 395 6.82 -26.96 15.16
N SER A 396 6.16 -26.17 14.27
CA SER A 396 6.82 -25.39 13.23
C SER A 396 7.63 -24.23 13.83
N GLN A 397 7.12 -23.57 14.86
CA GLN A 397 7.80 -22.53 15.62
C GLN A 397 9.03 -23.10 16.37
N LEU A 398 8.88 -24.24 17.05
CA LEU A 398 9.97 -24.95 17.72
C LEU A 398 11.07 -25.36 16.74
N SER A 399 10.70 -25.91 15.58
CA SER A 399 11.63 -26.31 14.52
C SER A 399 12.41 -25.10 14.00
N ALA A 400 11.72 -23.98 13.73
CA ALA A 400 12.34 -22.75 13.26
C ALA A 400 13.36 -22.21 14.29
N ILE A 401 13.01 -22.13 15.57
CA ILE A 401 13.90 -21.65 16.63
C ILE A 401 15.15 -22.55 16.75
N LYS A 402 14.98 -23.86 16.78
CA LYS A 402 16.10 -24.82 16.86
C LYS A 402 17.07 -24.63 15.68
N ALA A 403 16.56 -24.48 14.47
CA ALA A 403 17.37 -24.25 13.28
C ALA A 403 18.15 -22.93 13.35
N VAL A 404 17.51 -21.85 13.81
CA VAL A 404 18.14 -20.52 13.91
C VAL A 404 19.22 -20.47 14.98
N LEU A 405 19.04 -21.16 16.11
CA LEU A 405 20.06 -21.22 17.17
C LEU A 405 21.38 -21.82 16.68
N GLY A 406 21.33 -22.70 15.67
CA GLY A 406 22.48 -23.38 15.09
C GLY A 406 23.05 -22.75 13.81
N SER A 407 22.59 -21.58 13.37
CA SER A 407 23.04 -20.97 12.10
C SER A 407 23.43 -19.50 12.24
N PRO A 408 24.53 -19.03 11.59
CA PRO A 408 24.93 -17.63 11.62
C PRO A 408 24.01 -16.71 10.79
N ILE A 409 23.28 -17.25 9.83
CA ILE A 409 22.26 -16.52 9.04
C ILE A 409 21.03 -17.39 8.88
N SER A 410 19.86 -16.83 9.12
CA SER A 410 18.60 -17.57 9.06
C SER A 410 17.46 -16.70 8.59
N LEU A 411 16.56 -17.30 7.80
CA LEU A 411 15.32 -16.71 7.34
C LEU A 411 14.14 -17.44 8.00
N ILE A 412 13.21 -16.69 8.57
CA ILE A 412 11.93 -17.20 9.09
C ILE A 412 10.81 -16.62 8.25
N GLN A 413 10.14 -17.47 7.48
CA GLN A 413 8.92 -17.09 6.78
C GLN A 413 7.73 -17.30 7.71
N GLY A 414 7.00 -16.23 8.00
CA GLY A 414 5.79 -16.30 8.80
C GLY A 414 4.57 -15.79 8.04
N PRO A 415 3.76 -16.68 7.46
CA PRO A 415 2.45 -16.35 6.91
C PRO A 415 1.58 -15.55 7.90
N PRO A 416 0.48 -14.93 7.43
CA PRO A 416 -0.42 -14.17 8.30
C PRO A 416 -0.95 -15.01 9.47
N GLY A 417 -0.91 -14.45 10.67
CA GLY A 417 -1.47 -15.08 11.87
C GLY A 417 -0.66 -16.25 12.45
N THR A 418 0.53 -16.57 11.94
CA THR A 418 1.33 -17.72 12.40
C THR A 418 2.20 -17.44 13.65
N GLY A 419 2.04 -16.28 14.28
CA GLY A 419 2.74 -15.96 15.51
C GLY A 419 4.19 -15.53 15.33
N LYS A 420 4.55 -14.88 14.19
CA LYS A 420 5.91 -14.32 13.96
C LYS A 420 6.48 -13.64 15.21
N THR A 421 5.75 -12.68 15.76
CA THR A 421 6.21 -11.86 16.90
C THR A 421 6.47 -12.68 18.17
N VAL A 422 5.65 -13.73 18.42
CA VAL A 422 5.86 -14.66 19.55
C VAL A 422 7.11 -15.50 19.31
N THR A 423 7.26 -16.04 18.10
CA THR A 423 8.44 -16.82 17.70
C THR A 423 9.71 -15.98 17.80
N SER A 424 9.68 -14.73 17.29
CA SER A 424 10.80 -13.80 17.40
C SER A 424 11.15 -13.48 18.85
N ALA A 425 10.15 -13.19 19.70
CA ALA A 425 10.39 -12.88 21.11
C ALA A 425 11.01 -14.07 21.87
N THR A 426 10.51 -15.30 21.64
CA THR A 426 11.07 -16.53 22.21
C THR A 426 12.51 -16.77 21.73
N LEU A 427 12.76 -16.61 20.44
CA LEU A 427 14.09 -16.74 19.85
C LEU A 427 15.08 -15.74 20.45
N ILE A 428 14.68 -14.45 20.54
CA ILE A 428 15.51 -13.39 21.14
C ILE A 428 15.88 -13.74 22.59
N TYR A 429 14.89 -14.18 23.38
CA TYR A 429 15.13 -14.59 24.76
C TYR A 429 16.22 -15.66 24.85
N HIS A 430 16.11 -16.72 24.05
CA HIS A 430 17.10 -17.79 24.06
C HIS A 430 18.47 -17.37 23.52
N LEU A 431 18.52 -16.59 22.44
CA LEU A 431 19.77 -16.08 21.88
C LEU A 431 20.53 -15.23 22.91
N VAL A 432 19.86 -14.29 23.58
CA VAL A 432 20.47 -13.42 24.60
C VAL A 432 20.96 -14.24 25.78
N ARG A 433 20.16 -15.19 26.28
CA ARG A 433 20.55 -16.05 27.43
C ARG A 433 21.70 -17.01 27.10
N LEU A 434 21.71 -17.57 25.89
CA LEU A 434 22.77 -18.51 25.45
C LEU A 434 24.09 -17.82 25.14
N ARG A 435 24.02 -16.70 24.39
CA ARG A 435 25.22 -16.01 23.91
C ARG A 435 25.76 -15.02 24.95
N LYS A 436 24.98 -14.65 25.96
CA LYS A 436 25.28 -13.65 26.99
C LYS A 436 25.81 -12.34 26.39
N THR A 437 25.27 -11.97 25.24
CA THR A 437 25.63 -10.75 24.49
C THR A 437 24.40 -9.92 24.23
N ARG A 438 24.62 -8.63 23.98
CA ARG A 438 23.61 -7.66 23.63
C ARG A 438 23.05 -7.92 22.24
N MET A 439 21.75 -7.76 22.08
CA MET A 439 21.07 -7.96 20.81
C MET A 439 20.42 -6.68 20.32
N LEU A 440 20.55 -6.42 19.02
CA LEU A 440 19.85 -5.35 18.31
C LEU A 440 18.64 -5.95 17.57
N VAL A 441 17.45 -5.44 17.86
CA VAL A 441 16.20 -5.87 17.28
C VAL A 441 15.62 -4.72 16.47
N CYS A 442 15.43 -4.93 15.18
CA CYS A 442 15.00 -3.90 14.26
C CYS A 442 13.72 -4.30 13.50
N ALA A 443 12.99 -3.31 13.01
CA ALA A 443 11.95 -3.47 11.98
C ALA A 443 11.88 -2.19 11.14
N PRO A 444 11.31 -2.23 9.93
CA PRO A 444 11.12 -1.03 9.11
C PRO A 444 10.18 0.01 9.74
N SER A 445 9.14 -0.46 10.42
CA SER A 445 8.10 0.40 11.00
C SER A 445 8.19 0.48 12.53
N ASN A 446 7.82 1.65 13.10
CA ASN A 446 7.74 1.82 14.54
C ASN A 446 6.71 0.89 15.19
N VAL A 447 5.57 0.67 14.53
CA VAL A 447 4.50 -0.20 15.03
C VAL A 447 4.99 -1.64 15.23
N ALA A 448 5.75 -2.18 14.27
CA ALA A 448 6.30 -3.53 14.40
C ALA A 448 7.34 -3.61 15.53
N VAL A 449 8.19 -2.59 15.68
CA VAL A 449 9.15 -2.51 16.79
C VAL A 449 8.43 -2.47 18.14
N ASP A 450 7.40 -1.65 18.27
CA ASP A 450 6.66 -1.46 19.53
C ASP A 450 5.94 -2.74 19.94
N GLN A 451 5.29 -3.44 19.00
CA GLN A 451 4.64 -4.74 19.23
C GLN A 451 5.64 -5.82 19.70
N LEU A 452 6.84 -5.83 19.13
CA LEU A 452 7.88 -6.80 19.52
C LEU A 452 8.50 -6.43 20.87
N ALA A 453 8.76 -5.14 21.13
CA ALA A 453 9.28 -4.64 22.40
C ALA A 453 8.34 -4.94 23.56
N GLU A 454 7.04 -4.78 23.40
CA GLU A 454 6.02 -5.13 24.40
C GLU A 454 6.08 -6.62 24.76
N LYS A 455 6.16 -7.51 23.76
CA LYS A 455 6.26 -8.96 24.02
C LYS A 455 7.57 -9.34 24.67
N LEU A 456 8.68 -8.73 24.28
CA LEU A 456 9.99 -8.95 24.89
C LEU A 456 10.01 -8.51 26.37
N HIS A 457 9.39 -7.38 26.69
CA HIS A 457 9.29 -6.93 28.08
C HIS A 457 8.62 -7.96 28.99
N ARG A 458 7.58 -8.64 28.50
CA ARG A 458 6.87 -9.70 29.25
C ARG A 458 7.75 -10.91 29.58
N THR A 459 8.86 -11.11 28.89
CA THR A 459 9.81 -12.21 29.14
C THR A 459 10.79 -11.93 30.29
N GLY A 460 10.78 -10.73 30.87
CA GLY A 460 11.69 -10.30 31.92
C GLY A 460 13.10 -9.95 31.44
N LEU A 461 13.32 -9.79 30.13
CA LEU A 461 14.55 -9.21 29.59
C LEU A 461 14.60 -7.69 29.83
N ARG A 462 15.79 -7.14 30.00
CA ARG A 462 16.01 -5.70 30.06
C ARG A 462 15.94 -5.12 28.64
N VAL A 463 14.75 -4.71 28.25
CA VAL A 463 14.44 -4.17 26.93
C VAL A 463 14.46 -2.65 26.96
N LEU A 464 15.10 -2.04 25.98
CA LEU A 464 15.12 -0.60 25.79
C LEU A 464 14.64 -0.24 24.38
N ARG A 465 13.70 0.71 24.28
CA ARG A 465 13.16 1.21 23.03
C ARG A 465 13.85 2.52 22.66
N LEU A 466 14.60 2.53 21.55
CA LEU A 466 15.23 3.73 21.00
C LEU A 466 14.35 4.29 19.87
N VAL A 467 13.81 5.50 20.03
CA VAL A 467 13.09 6.27 19.02
C VAL A 467 13.94 7.42 18.49
N SER A 468 13.60 7.96 17.33
CA SER A 468 14.24 9.18 16.81
C SER A 468 13.86 10.39 17.68
N ARG A 469 14.74 11.37 17.78
CA ARG A 469 14.50 12.60 18.56
C ARG A 469 13.20 13.32 18.19
N THR A 470 12.85 13.33 16.91
CA THR A 470 11.60 13.93 16.41
C THR A 470 10.35 13.20 16.87
N ARG A 471 10.44 11.92 17.22
CA ARG A 471 9.32 11.11 17.72
C ARG A 471 9.26 10.96 19.24
N GLU A 472 10.21 11.50 19.96
CA GLU A 472 10.21 11.45 21.44
C GLU A 472 9.00 12.19 22.05
N VAL A 473 8.37 13.08 21.28
CA VAL A 473 7.16 13.82 21.68
C VAL A 473 5.87 12.99 21.53
N MET A 474 5.93 11.88 20.78
CA MET A 474 4.73 11.07 20.49
C MET A 474 4.55 9.96 21.52
N GLU A 475 3.38 9.89 22.11
CA GLU A 475 3.01 8.79 23.01
C GLU A 475 2.87 7.46 22.25
N SER A 476 3.32 6.39 22.89
CA SER A 476 3.22 5.01 22.40
C SER A 476 2.81 4.09 23.56
N SER A 477 2.17 2.97 23.28
CA SER A 477 1.84 1.93 24.26
C SER A 477 3.04 1.39 25.03
N VAL A 478 4.26 1.60 24.50
CA VAL A 478 5.54 1.18 25.07
C VAL A 478 6.44 2.36 25.44
N SER A 479 5.90 3.55 25.66
CA SER A 479 6.65 4.75 26.06
C SER A 479 7.49 4.50 27.31
N PHE A 480 7.00 3.71 28.26
CA PHE A 480 7.73 3.32 29.49
C PHE A 480 9.03 2.52 29.22
N LEU A 481 9.19 1.93 28.02
CA LEU A 481 10.43 1.29 27.57
C LEU A 481 11.35 2.26 26.81
N SER A 482 10.87 3.45 26.49
CA SER A 482 11.62 4.40 25.68
C SER A 482 12.81 4.99 26.44
N LEU A 483 13.94 5.12 25.74
CA LEU A 483 15.18 5.64 26.32
C LEU A 483 14.99 7.02 26.95
N HIS A 484 14.30 7.94 26.25
CA HIS A 484 14.08 9.31 26.73
C HIS A 484 13.20 9.36 27.98
N GLU A 485 12.18 8.52 28.08
CA GLU A 485 11.31 8.43 29.26
C GLU A 485 12.07 7.87 30.48
N GLN A 486 12.81 6.75 30.27
CA GLN A 486 13.61 6.16 31.33
C GLN A 486 14.78 7.07 31.78
N ALA A 487 15.36 7.84 30.85
CA ALA A 487 16.40 8.80 31.16
C ALA A 487 15.88 10.01 31.92
N SER A 488 14.62 10.41 31.67
CA SER A 488 13.95 11.51 32.39
C SER A 488 13.34 11.09 33.71
N SER A 489 13.09 9.78 33.91
CA SER A 489 12.58 9.21 35.15
C SER A 489 13.71 9.02 36.16
N VAL A 490 14.11 10.12 36.79
CA VAL A 490 15.18 10.15 37.82
C VAL A 490 14.64 10.69 39.13
N GLU A 491 15.33 10.35 40.25
CA GLU A 491 14.96 10.88 41.57
C GLU A 491 14.99 12.41 41.58
N PRO A 492 13.95 13.08 42.12
CA PRO A 492 13.88 14.53 42.19
C PRO A 492 15.08 15.23 42.83
N ASN A 493 15.69 14.53 43.76
CA ASN A 493 16.88 15.04 44.51
C ASN A 493 18.22 14.86 43.78
N SER A 494 18.20 14.19 42.59
CA SER A 494 19.42 14.09 41.77
C SER A 494 19.70 15.41 41.05
N GLN A 495 20.98 15.66 40.66
CA GLN A 495 21.34 16.85 39.89
C GLN A 495 20.56 16.97 38.59
N LEU A 496 20.36 15.84 37.90
CA LEU A 496 19.57 15.80 36.68
C LEU A 496 18.07 16.08 36.96
N GLY A 497 17.54 15.49 38.05
CA GLY A 497 16.12 15.71 38.44
C GLY A 497 15.87 17.18 38.79
N HIS A 498 16.78 17.83 39.50
CA HIS A 498 16.65 19.26 39.77
C HIS A 498 16.67 20.13 38.50
N LEU A 499 17.54 19.83 37.53
CA LEU A 499 17.59 20.56 36.26
C LEU A 499 16.32 20.32 35.39
N ILE A 500 15.75 19.11 35.43
CA ILE A 500 14.48 18.78 34.76
C ILE A 500 13.35 19.63 35.39
N GLN A 501 13.26 19.71 36.71
CA GLN A 501 12.25 20.49 37.41
C GLN A 501 12.40 22.00 37.10
N LEU A 502 13.63 22.52 37.10
CA LEU A 502 13.92 23.91 36.72
C LEU A 502 13.50 24.22 35.27
N LYS A 503 13.78 23.29 34.36
CA LYS A 503 13.38 23.40 32.95
C LYS A 503 11.86 23.47 32.79
N HIS A 504 11.13 22.63 33.52
CA HIS A 504 9.67 22.63 33.54
C HIS A 504 9.09 23.91 34.15
N LYS A 505 9.68 24.36 35.27
CA LYS A 505 9.20 25.54 36.00
C LYS A 505 9.42 26.86 35.24
N ASN A 506 10.57 26.99 34.59
CA ASN A 506 10.99 28.24 33.93
C ASN A 506 10.75 28.25 32.40
N GLY A 507 10.27 27.16 31.83
CA GLY A 507 10.13 27.01 30.37
C GLY A 507 11.47 26.88 29.61
N GLY A 508 12.61 26.86 30.32
CA GLY A 508 13.95 26.76 29.75
C GLY A 508 15.04 26.85 30.82
N LEU A 509 16.29 26.58 30.45
CA LEU A 509 17.47 26.68 31.30
C LEU A 509 18.41 27.77 30.76
N ASN A 510 19.25 28.36 31.63
CA ASN A 510 20.35 29.17 31.15
C ASN A 510 21.38 28.35 30.38
N SER A 511 22.27 28.98 29.61
CA SER A 511 23.24 28.25 28.76
C SER A 511 24.18 27.34 29.51
N SER A 512 24.57 27.68 30.74
CA SER A 512 25.44 26.85 31.60
C SER A 512 24.69 25.62 32.11
N ASP A 513 23.45 25.79 32.58
CA ASP A 513 22.63 24.70 33.10
C ASP A 513 22.10 23.80 31.97
N GLU A 514 21.84 24.34 30.78
CA GLU A 514 21.50 23.54 29.59
C GLU A 514 22.67 22.66 29.15
N ALA A 515 23.92 23.14 29.23
CA ALA A 515 25.11 22.35 28.95
C ALA A 515 25.29 21.22 29.97
N LYS A 516 25.13 21.51 31.30
CA LYS A 516 25.15 20.48 32.36
C LYS A 516 24.03 19.46 32.20
N TYR A 517 22.80 19.93 31.94
CA TYR A 517 21.64 19.08 31.69
C TYR A 517 21.91 18.09 30.55
N ARG A 518 22.43 18.58 29.41
CA ARG A 518 22.75 17.77 28.24
C ARG A 518 23.80 16.70 28.57
N THR A 519 24.88 17.06 29.26
CA THR A 519 25.93 16.11 29.65
C THR A 519 25.42 15.03 30.62
N LEU A 520 24.62 15.42 31.62
CA LEU A 520 24.05 14.47 32.57
C LEU A 520 23.01 13.54 31.89
N LEU A 521 22.23 14.06 30.99
CA LEU A 521 21.27 13.27 30.22
C LEU A 521 21.99 12.27 29.30
N GLU A 522 23.02 12.69 28.58
CA GLU A 522 23.83 11.81 27.71
C GLU A 522 24.50 10.70 28.51
N ASN A 523 25.04 10.99 29.71
CA ASN A 523 25.61 9.98 30.59
C ASN A 523 24.54 8.99 31.05
N ARG A 524 23.35 9.47 31.42
CA ARG A 524 22.25 8.60 31.83
C ARG A 524 21.74 7.72 30.69
N GLU A 525 21.57 8.29 29.48
CA GLU A 525 21.26 7.54 28.28
C GLU A 525 22.30 6.44 28.01
N TYR A 526 23.57 6.73 28.14
CA TYR A 526 24.67 5.74 27.99
C TYR A 526 24.59 4.62 29.01
N GLU A 527 24.36 4.92 30.30
CA GLU A 527 24.18 3.93 31.35
C GLU A 527 23.04 2.96 31.06
N LEU A 528 21.87 3.50 30.65
CA LEU A 528 20.70 2.71 30.31
C LEU A 528 20.94 1.82 29.08
N LEU A 529 21.57 2.37 28.03
CA LEU A 529 21.97 1.61 26.84
C LEU A 529 22.97 0.51 27.19
N ASN A 530 23.91 0.79 28.13
CA ASN A 530 24.89 -0.19 28.55
C ASN A 530 24.28 -1.32 29.41
N ALA A 531 23.26 -1.00 30.18
CA ALA A 531 22.55 -1.97 31.02
C ALA A 531 21.57 -2.86 30.23
N ALA A 532 21.11 -2.41 29.05
CA ALA A 532 20.13 -3.11 28.24
C ALA A 532 20.67 -4.42 27.63
N GLU A 533 19.89 -5.50 27.71
CA GLU A 533 20.17 -6.77 27.04
C GLU A 533 19.66 -6.77 25.59
N VAL A 534 18.56 -6.07 25.35
CA VAL A 534 17.93 -5.93 24.03
C VAL A 534 17.63 -4.46 23.75
N ILE A 535 18.07 -3.98 22.61
CA ILE A 535 17.73 -2.64 22.11
C ILE A 535 16.82 -2.80 20.90
N CYS A 536 15.60 -2.24 21.00
CA CYS A 536 14.59 -2.26 19.96
C CYS A 536 14.53 -0.90 19.26
N THR A 537 14.68 -0.88 17.92
CA THR A 537 14.68 0.37 17.14
C THR A 537 14.27 0.12 15.68
N THR A 538 13.99 1.17 14.89
CA THR A 538 13.80 0.97 13.45
C THR A 538 15.15 0.74 12.74
N CYS A 539 15.11 0.08 11.56
CA CYS A 539 16.33 -0.16 10.78
C CYS A 539 17.11 1.14 10.56
N SER A 540 16.44 2.21 10.13
CA SER A 540 17.08 3.52 9.97
C SER A 540 17.63 4.09 11.30
N SER A 541 16.86 4.01 12.40
CA SER A 541 17.27 4.56 13.71
C SER A 541 18.37 3.75 14.39
N SER A 542 18.68 2.54 13.91
CA SER A 542 19.84 1.77 14.41
C SER A 542 21.18 2.49 14.15
N ALA A 543 21.23 3.45 13.21
CA ALA A 543 22.39 4.33 12.98
C ALA A 543 22.39 5.61 13.84
N ASP A 544 21.60 5.66 14.89
CA ASP A 544 21.61 6.79 15.83
C ASP A 544 23.00 6.95 16.50
N LYS A 545 23.43 8.20 16.69
CA LYS A 545 24.74 8.52 17.30
C LYS A 545 24.91 7.90 18.69
N ARG A 546 23.83 7.76 19.46
CA ARG A 546 23.82 7.14 20.80
C ARG A 546 24.28 5.69 20.77
N LEU A 547 24.14 4.98 19.64
CA LEU A 547 24.55 3.58 19.47
C LEU A 547 25.98 3.40 18.94
N ASN A 548 26.69 4.46 18.55
CA ASN A 548 28.01 4.36 17.91
C ASN A 548 29.07 3.69 18.78
N ALA A 549 28.96 3.79 20.11
CA ALA A 549 29.91 3.17 21.06
C ALA A 549 29.69 1.65 21.24
N PHE A 550 28.58 1.11 20.70
CA PHE A 550 28.18 -0.27 20.92
C PHE A 550 28.37 -1.13 19.67
N LYS A 551 28.66 -2.43 19.88
CA LYS A 551 28.64 -3.46 18.85
C LYS A 551 27.51 -4.44 19.14
N PHE A 552 26.88 -4.94 18.08
CA PHE A 552 25.74 -5.85 18.18
C PHE A 552 26.03 -7.16 17.44
N PRO A 553 26.60 -8.16 18.17
CA PRO A 553 26.88 -9.46 17.56
C PRO A 553 25.61 -10.20 17.08
N LEU A 554 24.48 -9.94 17.74
CA LEU A 554 23.17 -10.52 17.39
C LEU A 554 22.29 -9.44 16.81
N VAL A 555 21.77 -9.67 15.60
CA VAL A 555 20.84 -8.77 14.90
C VAL A 555 19.65 -9.58 14.44
N LEU A 556 18.44 -9.11 14.78
CA LEU A 556 17.20 -9.61 14.22
C LEU A 556 16.46 -8.45 13.56
N ILE A 557 15.99 -8.69 12.33
CA ILE A 557 15.15 -7.74 11.60
C ILE A 557 13.79 -8.40 11.39
N ASP A 558 12.76 -7.89 12.08
CA ASP A 558 11.38 -8.31 11.91
C ASP A 558 10.74 -7.52 10.75
N GLU A 559 9.78 -8.13 10.06
CA GLU A 559 9.19 -7.59 8.82
C GLU A 559 10.26 -7.19 7.78
N ALA A 560 11.35 -7.96 7.67
CA ALA A 560 12.50 -7.69 6.82
C ALA A 560 12.16 -7.59 5.32
N THR A 561 11.03 -8.15 4.91
CA THR A 561 10.51 -8.07 3.54
C THR A 561 9.98 -6.68 3.17
N GLN A 562 9.72 -5.80 4.15
CA GLN A 562 9.23 -4.43 3.93
C GLN A 562 10.36 -3.40 3.83
N ALA A 563 11.60 -3.77 4.14
CA ALA A 563 12.77 -2.90 4.06
C ALA A 563 13.54 -3.12 2.75
N THR A 564 14.06 -2.05 2.18
CA THR A 564 15.02 -2.16 1.08
C THR A 564 16.31 -2.81 1.59
N GLU A 565 17.04 -3.46 0.71
CA GLU A 565 18.31 -4.12 1.09
C GLU A 565 19.31 -3.14 1.74
N PRO A 566 19.54 -1.91 1.22
CA PRO A 566 20.39 -0.94 1.89
C PRO A 566 19.89 -0.49 3.27
N GLU A 567 18.58 -0.50 3.51
CA GLU A 567 18.02 -0.21 4.82
C GLU A 567 18.30 -1.34 5.81
N CYS A 568 18.13 -2.59 5.40
CA CYS A 568 18.52 -3.76 6.21
C CYS A 568 20.01 -3.78 6.53
N LEU A 569 20.84 -3.24 5.65
CA LEU A 569 22.29 -3.20 5.87
C LEU A 569 22.69 -2.28 7.05
N ILE A 570 21.88 -1.26 7.38
CA ILE A 570 22.19 -0.30 8.46
C ILE A 570 22.47 -1.00 9.82
N PRO A 571 21.59 -1.85 10.36
CA PRO A 571 21.87 -2.59 11.58
C PRO A 571 22.92 -3.69 11.41
N ILE A 572 23.03 -4.32 10.22
CA ILE A 572 23.95 -5.44 9.98
C ILE A 572 25.40 -5.01 10.08
N VAL A 573 25.77 -3.81 9.58
CA VAL A 573 27.16 -3.31 9.61
C VAL A 573 27.64 -2.90 11.02
N GLN A 574 26.83 -3.06 12.05
CA GLN A 574 27.21 -2.69 13.43
C GLN A 574 27.88 -3.82 14.23
N GLY A 575 28.50 -4.76 13.55
CA GLY A 575 29.26 -5.86 14.18
C GLY A 575 28.50 -7.19 14.19
N CYS A 576 27.53 -7.39 13.30
CA CYS A 576 26.68 -8.57 13.23
C CYS A 576 27.53 -9.86 13.03
N GLN A 577 27.35 -10.83 13.93
CA GLN A 577 27.94 -12.17 13.86
C GLN A 577 26.87 -13.24 13.61
N GLN A 578 25.64 -13.00 14.04
CA GLN A 578 24.48 -13.84 13.77
C GLN A 578 23.30 -12.97 13.35
N LEU A 579 22.78 -13.21 12.15
CA LEU A 579 21.68 -12.47 11.50
C LEU A 579 20.44 -13.33 11.40
N VAL A 580 19.32 -12.78 11.85
CA VAL A 580 17.99 -13.39 11.68
C VAL A 580 17.08 -12.40 10.96
N LEU A 581 16.56 -12.81 9.81
CA LEU A 581 15.56 -12.06 9.06
C LEU A 581 14.21 -12.76 9.21
N VAL A 582 13.21 -12.03 9.67
CA VAL A 582 11.83 -12.53 9.83
C VAL A 582 10.93 -11.73 8.91
N GLY A 583 10.08 -12.38 8.15
CA GLY A 583 9.20 -11.69 7.22
C GLY A 583 8.32 -12.65 6.42
N ASP A 584 7.68 -12.13 5.41
CA ASP A 584 6.86 -12.93 4.49
C ASP A 584 6.89 -12.31 3.08
N HIS A 585 7.64 -12.91 2.18
CA HIS A 585 7.81 -12.43 0.81
C HIS A 585 6.54 -12.61 -0.06
N GLN A 586 5.53 -13.33 0.42
CA GLN A 586 4.20 -13.39 -0.20
C GLN A 586 3.29 -12.22 0.22
N GLN A 587 3.78 -11.32 1.10
CA GLN A 587 3.16 -10.05 1.45
C GLN A 587 3.92 -8.89 0.82
N LEU A 588 3.54 -7.64 1.16
CA LEU A 588 4.11 -6.44 0.56
C LEU A 588 5.62 -6.36 0.75
N GLY A 589 6.28 -5.96 -0.32
CA GLY A 589 7.71 -5.63 -0.34
C GLY A 589 8.00 -4.18 0.06
N PRO A 590 9.25 -3.74 -0.09
CA PRO A 590 9.67 -2.37 0.18
C PRO A 590 8.93 -1.37 -0.70
N VAL A 591 8.60 -0.22 -0.15
CA VAL A 591 7.99 0.89 -0.90
C VAL A 591 9.10 1.72 -1.51
N VAL A 592 9.14 1.78 -2.85
CA VAL A 592 10.02 2.61 -3.66
C VAL A 592 9.14 3.53 -4.50
N MET A 593 9.31 4.84 -4.35
CA MET A 593 8.44 5.85 -4.97
C MET A 593 8.78 6.06 -6.44
N ASN A 594 10.05 6.03 -6.79
CA ASN A 594 10.51 6.16 -8.16
C ASN A 594 10.35 4.83 -8.93
N ARG A 595 9.47 4.84 -9.93
CA ARG A 595 9.18 3.64 -10.73
C ARG A 595 10.39 3.10 -11.52
N LYS A 596 11.31 3.98 -11.96
CA LYS A 596 12.53 3.56 -12.66
C LYS A 596 13.45 2.80 -11.70
N VAL A 597 13.61 3.32 -10.49
CA VAL A 597 14.39 2.70 -9.40
C VAL A 597 13.77 1.36 -8.95
N ALA A 598 12.44 1.30 -8.84
CA ALA A 598 11.73 0.07 -8.52
C ALA A 598 11.94 -1.01 -9.60
N ARG A 599 11.88 -0.64 -10.90
CA ARG A 599 12.16 -1.56 -12.02
C ARG A 599 13.62 -2.02 -12.04
N ALA A 600 14.55 -1.15 -11.63
CA ALA A 600 15.95 -1.49 -11.48
C ALA A 600 16.22 -2.45 -10.31
N GLY A 601 15.21 -2.75 -9.46
CA GLY A 601 15.24 -3.82 -8.47
C GLY A 601 15.44 -3.36 -7.03
N LEU A 602 15.45 -2.04 -6.71
CA LEU A 602 15.55 -1.58 -5.32
C LEU A 602 14.32 -2.00 -4.46
N ASN A 603 13.19 -2.34 -5.08
CA ASN A 603 12.00 -2.86 -4.41
C ASN A 603 12.06 -4.37 -4.09
N GLU A 604 13.15 -5.07 -4.46
CA GLU A 604 13.44 -6.42 -4.00
C GLU A 604 14.08 -6.36 -2.62
N SER A 605 13.48 -7.03 -1.63
CA SER A 605 14.02 -7.04 -0.27
C SER A 605 15.23 -7.97 -0.15
N LEU A 606 16.11 -7.70 0.84
CA LEU A 606 17.21 -8.62 1.17
C LEU A 606 16.69 -10.04 1.45
N PHE A 607 15.57 -10.18 2.16
CA PHE A 607 14.96 -11.48 2.43
C PHE A 607 14.62 -12.24 1.14
N GLU A 608 13.97 -11.56 0.20
CA GLU A 608 13.56 -12.14 -1.09
C GLU A 608 14.77 -12.53 -1.92
N ARG A 609 15.77 -11.65 -2.04
CA ARG A 609 17.02 -11.96 -2.76
C ARG A 609 17.75 -13.16 -2.17
N LEU A 610 17.81 -13.29 -0.85
CA LEU A 610 18.43 -14.46 -0.21
C LEU A 610 17.66 -15.76 -0.48
N VAL A 611 16.33 -15.70 -0.55
CA VAL A 611 15.51 -16.87 -0.97
C VAL A 611 15.83 -17.26 -2.42
N LEU A 612 15.95 -16.28 -3.31
CA LEU A 612 16.34 -16.51 -4.72
C LEU A 612 17.76 -17.08 -4.85
N LEU A 613 18.67 -16.75 -3.94
CA LEU A 613 20.01 -17.33 -3.84
C LEU A 613 20.05 -18.74 -3.23
N GLY A 614 18.88 -19.31 -2.89
CA GLY A 614 18.76 -20.67 -2.37
C GLY A 614 18.87 -20.81 -0.84
N VAL A 615 18.90 -19.71 -0.09
CA VAL A 615 18.80 -19.77 1.38
C VAL A 615 17.37 -20.13 1.76
N LYS A 616 17.17 -21.36 2.19
CA LYS A 616 15.83 -21.90 2.49
C LYS A 616 15.23 -21.25 3.76
N PRO A 617 14.10 -20.54 3.66
CA PRO A 617 13.42 -20.00 4.84
C PRO A 617 12.78 -21.13 5.66
N ARG A 618 12.74 -20.92 7.00
CA ARG A 618 11.96 -21.77 7.91
C ARG A 618 10.53 -21.24 7.97
N ARG A 619 9.60 -21.95 7.37
CA ARG A 619 8.18 -21.55 7.30
C ARG A 619 7.47 -21.90 8.61
N LEU A 620 6.68 -20.94 9.11
CA LEU A 620 5.70 -21.20 10.17
C LEU A 620 4.39 -21.62 9.51
N GLU A 621 3.79 -22.73 9.97
CA GLU A 621 2.72 -23.42 9.23
C GLU A 621 1.33 -23.28 9.88
N VAL A 622 1.25 -22.92 11.18
CA VAL A 622 -0.02 -22.90 11.91
C VAL A 622 -0.48 -21.46 12.14
N GLN A 623 -1.62 -21.07 11.58
CA GLN A 623 -2.24 -19.76 11.76
C GLN A 623 -3.26 -19.77 12.90
N TYR A 624 -3.32 -18.67 13.69
CA TYR A 624 -4.21 -18.49 14.85
C TYR A 624 -5.13 -17.27 14.72
N ARG A 625 -5.13 -16.59 13.58
CA ARG A 625 -5.87 -15.35 13.35
C ARG A 625 -7.25 -15.59 12.79
N MET A 626 -7.29 -16.16 11.59
CA MET A 626 -8.47 -16.19 10.73
C MET A 626 -9.39 -17.36 11.04
N HIS A 627 -10.68 -17.15 10.81
CA HIS A 627 -11.63 -18.27 10.65
C HIS A 627 -11.10 -19.22 9.56
N PRO A 628 -11.20 -20.55 9.72
CA PRO A 628 -10.70 -21.53 8.75
C PRO A 628 -11.11 -21.26 7.30
N SER A 629 -12.38 -20.90 7.04
CA SER A 629 -12.84 -20.58 5.68
C SER A 629 -12.16 -19.35 5.08
N LEU A 630 -11.72 -18.36 5.90
CA LEU A 630 -11.00 -17.20 5.42
C LEU A 630 -9.55 -17.52 5.05
N SER A 631 -8.96 -18.52 5.68
CA SER A 631 -7.58 -18.91 5.45
C SER A 631 -7.40 -19.87 4.25
N GLU A 632 -8.46 -20.53 3.81
CA GLU A 632 -8.43 -21.57 2.77
C GLU A 632 -7.89 -21.04 1.43
N PHE A 633 -8.49 -19.98 0.88
CA PHE A 633 -8.03 -19.41 -0.38
C PHE A 633 -6.60 -18.85 -0.30
N PRO A 634 -6.22 -18.04 0.70
CA PRO A 634 -4.83 -17.59 0.88
C PRO A 634 -3.84 -18.73 1.04
N SER A 635 -4.19 -19.80 1.79
CA SER A 635 -3.34 -20.97 1.96
C SER A 635 -3.02 -21.65 0.64
N ASN A 636 -4.05 -21.94 -0.16
CA ASN A 636 -3.90 -22.63 -1.42
C ASN A 636 -3.21 -21.78 -2.50
N MET A 637 -3.47 -20.46 -2.52
CA MET A 637 -2.98 -19.59 -3.57
C MET A 637 -1.57 -19.07 -3.32
N PHE A 638 -1.20 -18.79 -2.06
CA PHE A 638 0.06 -18.12 -1.72
C PHE A 638 1.03 -18.97 -0.89
N TYR A 639 0.56 -20.09 -0.31
CA TYR A 639 1.36 -20.86 0.64
C TYR A 639 1.33 -22.38 0.36
N ASP A 640 1.08 -22.80 -0.88
CA ASP A 640 1.10 -24.17 -1.36
C ASP A 640 0.14 -25.12 -0.59
N GLY A 641 -0.96 -24.59 -0.04
CA GLY A 641 -1.90 -25.35 0.79
C GLY A 641 -1.37 -25.77 2.18
N MET A 642 -0.16 -25.33 2.54
CA MET A 642 0.53 -25.83 3.75
C MET A 642 0.11 -25.10 5.04
N LEU A 643 -0.72 -24.06 4.97
CA LEU A 643 -1.13 -23.29 6.13
C LEU A 643 -2.23 -24.01 6.90
N GLN A 644 -1.90 -24.49 8.09
CA GLN A 644 -2.81 -25.19 8.99
C GLN A 644 -3.56 -24.20 9.89
N ASN A 645 -4.76 -24.58 10.36
CA ASN A 645 -5.55 -23.78 11.28
C ASN A 645 -5.33 -24.22 12.72
N GLY A 646 -4.77 -23.35 13.55
CA GLY A 646 -4.63 -23.56 14.99
C GLY A 646 -5.84 -23.05 15.79
N VAL A 647 -6.92 -22.64 15.12
CA VAL A 647 -8.19 -22.21 15.70
C VAL A 647 -9.33 -22.93 14.98
N SER A 648 -10.37 -23.26 15.72
CA SER A 648 -11.57 -23.87 15.15
C SER A 648 -12.54 -22.84 14.59
N SER A 649 -13.44 -23.26 13.70
CA SER A 649 -14.50 -22.40 13.16
C SER A 649 -15.39 -21.87 14.29
N HIS A 650 -15.65 -22.68 15.32
CA HIS A 650 -16.48 -22.25 16.45
C HIS A 650 -15.85 -21.10 17.25
N GLU A 651 -14.52 -21.07 17.45
CA GLU A 651 -13.80 -20.00 18.15
C GLU A 651 -13.76 -18.72 17.35
N ARG A 652 -13.95 -18.79 16.05
CA ARG A 652 -13.92 -17.63 15.12
C ARG A 652 -15.28 -17.29 14.54
N LEU A 653 -16.38 -17.81 15.12
CA LEU A 653 -17.74 -17.49 14.74
C LEU A 653 -18.48 -16.82 15.90
N ARG A 654 -18.90 -15.56 15.74
CA ARG A 654 -19.72 -14.83 16.74
C ARG A 654 -21.21 -14.99 16.43
N LYS A 655 -21.85 -15.95 17.05
CA LYS A 655 -23.29 -16.26 16.86
C LYS A 655 -24.24 -15.11 17.22
N HIS A 656 -23.83 -14.22 18.13
CA HIS A 656 -24.66 -13.08 18.58
C HIS A 656 -24.59 -11.87 17.62
N VAL A 657 -23.69 -11.88 16.64
CA VAL A 657 -23.60 -10.81 15.65
C VAL A 657 -24.42 -11.20 14.42
N ALA A 658 -25.62 -10.62 14.33
CA ALA A 658 -26.56 -10.88 13.23
C ALA A 658 -26.17 -10.17 11.96
N ILE A 659 -25.26 -10.76 11.18
CA ILE A 659 -24.91 -10.31 9.83
C ILE A 659 -25.55 -11.30 8.85
N PRO A 660 -26.12 -10.83 7.72
CA PRO A 660 -26.72 -11.69 6.71
C PRO A 660 -25.65 -12.38 5.88
N TRP A 661 -24.90 -13.31 6.49
CA TRP A 661 -23.98 -14.15 5.74
C TRP A 661 -24.73 -15.08 4.79
N PRO A 662 -24.29 -15.24 3.53
CA PRO A 662 -24.91 -16.19 2.60
C PRO A 662 -24.95 -17.62 3.16
N ILE A 663 -23.88 -17.99 3.86
CA ILE A 663 -23.76 -19.25 4.60
C ILE A 663 -23.37 -18.92 6.04
N PRO A 664 -24.20 -19.22 7.04
CA PRO A 664 -23.97 -18.83 8.44
C PRO A 664 -22.65 -19.34 9.05
N THR A 665 -22.13 -20.48 8.57
CA THR A 665 -20.88 -21.09 9.03
C THR A 665 -19.64 -20.56 8.32
N MET A 666 -19.79 -19.78 7.24
CA MET A 666 -18.72 -19.20 6.43
C MET A 666 -18.84 -17.67 6.44
N PRO A 667 -18.22 -16.98 7.38
CA PRO A 667 -18.39 -15.53 7.57
C PRO A 667 -17.62 -14.73 6.52
N MET A 668 -17.93 -14.97 5.26
CA MET A 668 -17.36 -14.23 4.13
C MET A 668 -18.37 -14.11 2.98
N MET A 669 -18.24 -13.03 2.21
CA MET A 669 -19.01 -12.86 0.97
C MET A 669 -18.29 -11.90 0.02
N PHE A 670 -18.50 -12.11 -1.28
CA PHE A 670 -18.23 -11.13 -2.30
C PHE A 670 -19.54 -10.46 -2.69
N TYR A 671 -19.64 -9.17 -2.41
CA TYR A 671 -20.83 -8.36 -2.69
C TYR A 671 -20.68 -7.64 -4.03
N GLN A 672 -21.43 -8.11 -5.02
CA GLN A 672 -21.42 -7.59 -6.37
C GLN A 672 -21.92 -6.14 -6.41
N ASN A 673 -21.10 -5.24 -6.94
CA ASN A 673 -21.42 -3.83 -7.14
C ASN A 673 -21.07 -3.42 -8.59
N LEU A 674 -22.04 -2.84 -9.29
CA LEU A 674 -21.89 -2.43 -10.69
C LEU A 674 -21.69 -0.91 -10.86
N GLY A 675 -21.46 -0.19 -9.75
CA GLY A 675 -21.19 1.24 -9.78
C GLY A 675 -19.96 1.58 -10.63
N GLN A 676 -19.99 2.71 -11.28
CA GLN A 676 -18.87 3.17 -12.11
C GLN A 676 -17.74 3.77 -11.28
N GLU A 677 -16.51 3.61 -11.74
CA GLU A 677 -15.36 4.30 -11.18
C GLU A 677 -15.29 5.74 -11.71
N GLU A 678 -14.89 6.65 -10.85
CA GLU A 678 -14.67 8.07 -11.18
C GLU A 678 -13.22 8.45 -10.82
N ILE A 679 -12.69 9.47 -11.52
CA ILE A 679 -11.43 10.09 -11.09
C ILE A 679 -11.74 10.95 -9.85
N SER A 680 -10.91 10.82 -8.82
CA SER A 680 -11.09 11.60 -7.60
C SER A 680 -10.80 13.10 -7.84
N PRO A 681 -11.27 13.99 -6.95
CA PRO A 681 -10.99 15.42 -7.04
C PRO A 681 -9.50 15.80 -7.09
N SER A 682 -8.63 14.93 -6.58
CA SER A 682 -7.18 15.12 -6.69
C SER A 682 -6.65 14.96 -8.12
N GLY A 683 -7.43 14.35 -9.02
CA GLY A 683 -6.99 14.01 -10.38
C GLY A 683 -6.06 12.79 -10.45
N THR A 684 -5.58 12.27 -9.32
CA THR A 684 -4.51 11.25 -9.28
C THR A 684 -4.98 9.89 -8.77
N SER A 685 -6.20 9.80 -8.26
CA SER A 685 -6.77 8.60 -7.65
C SER A 685 -8.16 8.29 -8.21
N TYR A 686 -8.75 7.17 -7.80
CA TYR A 686 -10.07 6.74 -8.20
C TYR A 686 -11.00 6.61 -7.00
N LEU A 687 -12.29 6.74 -7.25
CA LEU A 687 -13.35 6.45 -6.30
C LEU A 687 -14.54 5.78 -6.98
N ASN A 688 -15.37 5.09 -6.20
CA ASN A 688 -16.63 4.48 -6.62
C ASN A 688 -17.68 4.78 -5.55
N ARG A 689 -18.61 5.67 -5.87
CA ARG A 689 -19.61 6.17 -4.90
C ARG A 689 -20.59 5.09 -4.48
N THR A 690 -20.95 4.21 -5.40
CA THR A 690 -21.89 3.12 -5.13
C THR A 690 -21.25 2.10 -4.17
N GLU A 691 -19.98 1.79 -4.35
CA GLU A 691 -19.23 0.96 -3.40
C GLU A 691 -19.14 1.64 -2.03
N ALA A 692 -18.85 2.94 -1.97
CA ALA A 692 -18.78 3.68 -0.71
C ALA A 692 -20.12 3.70 0.05
N SER A 693 -21.25 3.85 -0.67
CA SER A 693 -22.58 3.72 -0.06
C SER A 693 -22.85 2.30 0.45
N SER A 694 -22.35 1.28 -0.26
CA SER A 694 -22.44 -0.11 0.21
C SER A 694 -21.59 -0.36 1.45
N VAL A 695 -20.37 0.24 1.52
CA VAL A 695 -19.51 0.20 2.72
C VAL A 695 -20.23 0.81 3.92
N GLU A 696 -20.83 2.00 3.76
CA GLU A 696 -21.59 2.66 4.85
C GLU A 696 -22.70 1.76 5.39
N LYS A 697 -23.53 1.18 4.51
CA LYS A 697 -24.62 0.29 4.89
C LYS A 697 -24.12 -0.96 5.63
N LEU A 698 -23.03 -1.56 5.18
CA LEU A 698 -22.42 -2.74 5.81
C LEU A 698 -21.82 -2.40 7.18
N VAL A 699 -21.10 -1.28 7.27
CA VAL A 699 -20.56 -0.78 8.53
C VAL A 699 -21.69 -0.51 9.52
N THR A 700 -22.74 0.17 9.07
CA THR A 700 -23.94 0.44 9.90
C THR A 700 -24.61 -0.85 10.37
N ALA A 701 -24.70 -1.88 9.51
CA ALA A 701 -25.24 -3.18 9.90
C ALA A 701 -24.38 -3.87 10.98
N LEU A 702 -23.04 -3.81 10.85
CA LEU A 702 -22.11 -4.33 11.86
C LEU A 702 -22.25 -3.61 13.21
N LEU A 703 -22.31 -2.27 13.19
CA LEU A 703 -22.50 -1.46 14.40
C LEU A 703 -23.84 -1.78 15.09
N LYS A 704 -24.93 -1.88 14.32
CA LYS A 704 -26.25 -2.27 14.83
C LYS A 704 -26.30 -3.70 15.39
N ALA A 705 -25.46 -4.58 14.84
CA ALA A 705 -25.29 -5.94 15.36
C ALA A 705 -24.39 -6.01 16.62
N GLY A 706 -23.95 -4.87 17.17
CA GLY A 706 -23.18 -4.80 18.41
C GLY A 706 -21.66 -4.96 18.24
N VAL A 707 -21.14 -4.83 17.03
CA VAL A 707 -19.68 -4.82 16.80
C VAL A 707 -19.13 -3.44 17.15
N ALA A 708 -18.11 -3.38 18.00
CA ALA A 708 -17.46 -2.12 18.35
C ALA A 708 -16.73 -1.50 17.12
N PRO A 709 -16.71 -0.16 16.97
CA PRO A 709 -16.10 0.50 15.84
C PRO A 709 -14.64 0.11 15.60
N GLU A 710 -13.86 -0.06 16.67
CA GLU A 710 -12.44 -0.42 16.64
C GLU A 710 -12.20 -1.83 16.10
N GLN A 711 -13.22 -2.68 16.10
CA GLN A 711 -13.19 -4.05 15.58
C GLN A 711 -13.46 -4.11 14.07
N ILE A 712 -13.84 -3.00 13.44
CA ILE A 712 -14.17 -2.89 12.02
C ILE A 712 -13.01 -2.20 11.30
N GLY A 713 -12.61 -2.75 10.16
CA GLY A 713 -11.66 -2.14 9.24
C GLY A 713 -12.19 -2.08 7.82
N VAL A 714 -11.92 -0.98 7.13
CA VAL A 714 -12.23 -0.82 5.71
C VAL A 714 -10.93 -0.65 4.94
N ILE A 715 -10.70 -1.51 3.96
CA ILE A 715 -9.50 -1.51 3.13
C ILE A 715 -9.86 -1.09 1.71
N THR A 716 -9.11 -0.15 1.17
CA THR A 716 -9.21 0.25 -0.24
C THR A 716 -7.83 0.52 -0.84
N PRO A 717 -7.57 0.16 -2.11
CA PRO A 717 -6.29 0.45 -2.75
C PRO A 717 -6.13 1.93 -3.20
N TYR A 718 -7.18 2.74 -3.08
CA TYR A 718 -7.21 4.09 -3.64
C TYR A 718 -7.51 5.16 -2.57
N GLU A 719 -6.64 6.16 -2.48
CA GLU A 719 -6.79 7.25 -1.51
C GLU A 719 -8.05 8.09 -1.75
N GLY A 720 -8.44 8.31 -3.03
CA GLY A 720 -9.69 8.98 -3.36
C GLY A 720 -10.91 8.27 -2.77
N GLN A 721 -10.95 6.94 -2.82
CA GLN A 721 -11.99 6.13 -2.21
C GLN A 721 -11.94 6.19 -0.68
N ARG A 722 -10.76 6.11 -0.11
CA ARG A 722 -10.57 6.18 1.34
C ARG A 722 -11.19 7.46 1.91
N ASN A 723 -10.81 8.61 1.36
CA ASN A 723 -11.32 9.90 1.82
C ASN A 723 -12.83 10.04 1.58
N PHE A 724 -13.29 9.57 0.42
CA PHE A 724 -14.72 9.60 0.11
C PHE A 724 -15.53 8.71 1.07
N VAL A 725 -15.07 7.51 1.40
CA VAL A 725 -15.73 6.60 2.36
C VAL A 725 -15.81 7.23 3.75
N ILE A 726 -14.71 7.81 4.24
CA ILE A 726 -14.67 8.49 5.55
C ILE A 726 -15.71 9.62 5.59
N ASN A 727 -15.70 10.50 4.60
CA ASN A 727 -16.64 11.62 4.53
C ASN A 727 -18.08 11.13 4.36
N HIS A 728 -18.31 10.13 3.49
CA HIS A 728 -19.64 9.58 3.25
C HIS A 728 -20.25 8.98 4.51
N MET A 729 -19.50 8.19 5.26
CA MET A 729 -19.95 7.63 6.55
C MET A 729 -20.29 8.71 7.57
N GLN A 730 -19.46 9.76 7.68
CA GLN A 730 -19.66 10.82 8.69
C GLN A 730 -20.84 11.74 8.37
N PHE A 731 -21.13 11.99 7.08
CA PHE A 731 -22.18 12.92 6.67
C PHE A 731 -23.51 12.26 6.30
N HIS A 732 -23.50 11.01 5.86
CA HIS A 732 -24.69 10.29 5.38
C HIS A 732 -24.99 9.04 6.20
N GLY A 733 -24.10 8.66 7.12
CA GLY A 733 -24.31 7.51 7.98
C GLY A 733 -25.45 7.71 8.97
N SER A 734 -26.18 6.64 9.26
CA SER A 734 -27.36 6.67 10.16
C SER A 734 -27.01 6.57 11.65
N MET A 735 -25.73 6.39 12.00
CA MET A 735 -25.24 6.32 13.38
C MET A 735 -24.55 7.63 13.79
N VAL A 736 -24.17 7.72 15.06
CA VAL A 736 -23.44 8.87 15.61
C VAL A 736 -22.08 9.03 14.92
N LYS A 737 -21.70 10.27 14.57
CA LYS A 737 -20.45 10.56 13.84
C LYS A 737 -19.20 9.99 14.50
N ASP A 738 -19.14 10.00 15.83
CA ASP A 738 -17.97 9.49 16.57
C ASP A 738 -17.78 7.98 16.40
N ALA A 739 -18.85 7.20 16.26
CA ALA A 739 -18.77 5.78 15.95
C ALA A 739 -18.11 5.54 14.59
N TYR A 740 -18.42 6.37 13.57
CA TYR A 740 -17.78 6.26 12.28
C TYR A 740 -16.32 6.75 12.28
N ARG A 741 -15.97 7.74 13.11
CA ARG A 741 -14.58 8.24 13.27
C ARG A 741 -13.66 7.20 13.88
N ALA A 742 -14.15 6.35 14.75
CA ALA A 742 -13.37 5.29 15.38
C ALA A 742 -13.10 4.09 14.46
N ILE A 743 -13.78 4.01 13.30
CA ILE A 743 -13.54 2.97 12.30
C ILE A 743 -12.27 3.27 11.51
N GLU A 744 -11.41 2.28 11.40
CA GLU A 744 -10.18 2.40 10.64
C GLU A 744 -10.41 2.19 9.14
N VAL A 745 -10.30 3.27 8.35
CA VAL A 745 -10.34 3.24 6.88
C VAL A 745 -8.96 3.54 6.35
N ALA A 746 -8.32 2.58 5.68
CA ALA A 746 -6.93 2.74 5.24
C ALA A 746 -6.62 2.02 3.92
N SER A 747 -5.46 2.33 3.33
CA SER A 747 -4.94 1.59 2.18
C SER A 747 -4.47 0.20 2.60
N VAL A 748 -4.34 -0.71 1.62
CA VAL A 748 -3.80 -2.07 1.84
C VAL A 748 -2.41 -1.99 2.50
N ASP A 749 -1.57 -1.08 2.02
CA ASP A 749 -0.20 -0.91 2.52
C ASP A 749 -0.20 -0.46 4.00
N ALA A 750 -1.10 0.44 4.38
CA ALA A 750 -1.24 0.93 5.76
C ALA A 750 -1.86 -0.11 6.72
N PHE A 751 -2.59 -1.10 6.19
CA PHE A 751 -3.15 -2.21 6.97
C PHE A 751 -2.15 -3.33 7.24
N GLN A 752 -0.97 -3.31 6.62
CA GLN A 752 0.04 -4.33 6.88
C GLN A 752 0.47 -4.33 8.36
N GLY A 753 0.62 -5.51 8.96
CA GLY A 753 0.90 -5.66 10.39
C GLY A 753 -0.32 -5.49 11.32
N ARG A 754 -1.47 -5.00 10.80
CA ARG A 754 -2.71 -4.81 11.58
C ARG A 754 -3.70 -5.94 11.33
N GLU A 755 -4.69 -6.06 12.21
CA GLU A 755 -5.80 -7.01 12.08
C GLU A 755 -7.05 -6.45 12.75
N LYS A 756 -8.22 -6.83 12.25
CA LYS A 756 -9.53 -6.46 12.78
C LYS A 756 -10.43 -7.69 12.84
N ASP A 757 -11.49 -7.60 13.61
CA ASP A 757 -12.46 -8.69 13.69
C ASP A 757 -13.22 -8.82 12.37
N TYR A 758 -13.65 -7.69 11.79
CA TYR A 758 -14.35 -7.64 10.51
C TYR A 758 -13.63 -6.71 9.55
N ILE A 759 -13.42 -7.19 8.34
CA ILE A 759 -12.79 -6.41 7.26
C ILE A 759 -13.76 -6.28 6.08
N ILE A 760 -13.87 -5.06 5.58
CA ILE A 760 -14.57 -4.73 4.33
C ILE A 760 -13.51 -4.25 3.34
N VAL A 761 -13.41 -4.91 2.18
CA VAL A 761 -12.52 -4.51 1.09
C VAL A 761 -13.35 -3.90 -0.03
N THR A 762 -13.06 -2.67 -0.45
CA THR A 762 -13.70 -2.01 -1.60
C THR A 762 -12.71 -1.90 -2.75
N CYS A 763 -13.05 -2.55 -3.89
CA CYS A 763 -12.15 -2.71 -5.04
C CYS A 763 -12.11 -1.48 -5.94
N VAL A 764 -13.18 -0.68 -5.97
CA VAL A 764 -13.29 0.59 -6.71
C VAL A 764 -13.35 0.41 -8.24
N ARG A 765 -12.51 -0.46 -8.80
CA ARG A 765 -12.34 -0.60 -10.25
C ARG A 765 -13.56 -1.21 -10.92
N SER A 766 -14.14 -0.43 -11.84
CA SER A 766 -15.34 -0.81 -12.57
C SER A 766 -15.33 -0.17 -13.97
N ASN A 767 -14.45 -0.69 -14.85
CA ASN A 767 -14.27 -0.20 -16.21
C ASN A 767 -14.07 -1.36 -17.20
N ASN A 768 -14.33 -1.13 -18.49
CA ASN A 768 -14.24 -2.19 -19.50
C ASN A 768 -12.88 -2.29 -20.21
N ARG A 769 -12.01 -1.25 -20.14
CA ARG A 769 -10.84 -1.12 -21.02
C ARG A 769 -9.50 -0.97 -20.28
N LEU A 770 -9.48 -0.59 -19.02
CA LEU A 770 -8.30 -0.01 -18.36
C LEU A 770 -7.58 -0.97 -17.41
N GLY A 771 -8.04 -2.21 -17.32
CA GLY A 771 -7.51 -3.14 -16.34
C GLY A 771 -7.85 -2.74 -14.90
N ILE A 772 -7.35 -3.51 -13.93
CA ILE A 772 -7.68 -3.35 -12.51
C ILE A 772 -6.60 -2.57 -11.72
N GLY A 773 -5.49 -2.20 -12.36
CA GLY A 773 -4.44 -1.37 -11.73
C GLY A 773 -3.81 -2.05 -10.51
N PHE A 774 -3.79 -1.37 -9.35
CA PHE A 774 -3.17 -1.88 -8.12
C PHE A 774 -3.76 -3.20 -7.58
N LEU A 775 -4.96 -3.55 -8.01
CA LEU A 775 -5.61 -4.81 -7.64
C LEU A 775 -4.96 -6.05 -8.28
N SER A 776 -4.17 -5.89 -9.36
CA SER A 776 -3.44 -6.99 -9.99
C SER A 776 -2.22 -7.47 -9.19
N ASP A 777 -1.83 -6.74 -8.13
CA ASP A 777 -0.74 -7.14 -7.26
C ASP A 777 -1.19 -8.24 -6.29
N SER A 778 -0.64 -9.44 -6.48
CA SER A 778 -0.95 -10.64 -5.68
C SER A 778 -0.64 -10.45 -4.19
N ARG A 779 0.43 -9.73 -3.87
CA ARG A 779 0.85 -9.46 -2.50
C ARG A 779 -0.14 -8.54 -1.78
N ARG A 780 -0.68 -7.53 -2.49
CA ARG A 780 -1.74 -6.66 -1.97
C ARG A 780 -3.02 -7.42 -1.70
N LEU A 781 -3.41 -8.29 -2.63
CA LEU A 781 -4.59 -9.13 -2.42
C LEU A 781 -4.41 -10.04 -1.21
N ASN A 782 -3.28 -10.73 -1.10
CA ASN A 782 -2.96 -11.57 0.05
C ASN A 782 -3.05 -10.80 1.38
N VAL A 783 -2.47 -9.58 1.44
CA VAL A 783 -2.58 -8.74 2.63
C VAL A 783 -4.03 -8.39 2.93
N ALA A 784 -4.81 -7.92 1.95
CA ALA A 784 -6.20 -7.50 2.16
C ALA A 784 -7.09 -8.65 2.68
N LEU A 785 -6.96 -9.86 2.12
CA LEU A 785 -7.76 -11.03 2.49
C LEU A 785 -7.42 -11.59 3.88
N THR A 786 -6.18 -11.36 4.35
CA THR A 786 -5.67 -11.98 5.58
C THR A 786 -5.69 -11.06 6.81
N ARG A 787 -6.42 -9.93 6.75
CA ARG A 787 -6.55 -9.01 7.89
C ARG A 787 -7.71 -9.33 8.83
N ALA A 788 -8.71 -10.04 8.34
CA ALA A 788 -9.92 -10.38 9.10
C ALA A 788 -9.68 -11.55 10.07
N ARG A 789 -10.26 -11.45 11.26
CA ARG A 789 -10.27 -12.55 12.25
C ARG A 789 -11.57 -13.36 12.18
N PHE A 790 -12.71 -12.68 12.12
CA PHE A 790 -14.05 -13.26 12.21
C PHE A 790 -14.83 -13.17 10.91
N GLY A 791 -14.69 -12.12 10.12
CA GLY A 791 -15.47 -11.99 8.88
C GLY A 791 -14.85 -11.08 7.84
N LEU A 792 -15.06 -11.43 6.56
CA LEU A 792 -14.54 -10.72 5.39
C LEU A 792 -15.65 -10.42 4.39
N ILE A 793 -15.75 -9.17 3.98
CA ILE A 793 -16.65 -8.72 2.92
C ILE A 793 -15.82 -8.06 1.84
N VAL A 794 -15.93 -8.52 0.60
CA VAL A 794 -15.27 -7.91 -0.55
C VAL A 794 -16.35 -7.30 -1.45
N ILE A 795 -16.23 -6.01 -1.77
CA ILE A 795 -17.17 -5.26 -2.62
C ILE A 795 -16.45 -4.93 -3.93
N GLY A 796 -17.10 -5.21 -5.06
CA GLY A 796 -16.52 -4.87 -6.36
C GLY A 796 -17.32 -5.37 -7.55
N ASN A 797 -16.84 -5.06 -8.74
CA ASN A 797 -17.42 -5.50 -9.99
C ASN A 797 -16.76 -6.79 -10.50
N ALA A 798 -17.39 -7.93 -10.24
CA ALA A 798 -16.86 -9.23 -10.62
C ALA A 798 -16.64 -9.38 -12.13
N ARG A 799 -17.43 -8.67 -12.99
CA ARG A 799 -17.26 -8.69 -14.46
C ARG A 799 -15.95 -8.05 -14.91
N VAL A 800 -15.43 -7.13 -14.13
CA VAL A 800 -14.16 -6.45 -14.43
C VAL A 800 -13.00 -7.22 -13.80
N LEU A 801 -13.15 -7.64 -12.55
CA LEU A 801 -12.11 -8.31 -11.79
C LEU A 801 -11.75 -9.69 -12.36
N CYS A 802 -12.75 -10.44 -12.88
CA CYS A 802 -12.52 -11.78 -13.46
C CYS A 802 -11.62 -11.80 -14.71
N LYS A 803 -11.27 -10.63 -15.25
CA LYS A 803 -10.31 -10.51 -16.37
C LYS A 803 -8.85 -10.69 -15.92
N ASP A 804 -8.58 -10.63 -14.63
CA ASP A 804 -7.29 -10.95 -14.04
C ASP A 804 -7.28 -12.39 -13.56
N PRO A 805 -6.22 -13.17 -13.82
CA PRO A 805 -6.18 -14.60 -13.47
C PRO A 805 -6.37 -14.89 -11.99
N LEU A 806 -5.72 -14.09 -11.12
CA LEU A 806 -5.81 -14.30 -9.67
C LEU A 806 -7.22 -13.99 -9.14
N TRP A 807 -7.80 -12.86 -9.59
CA TRP A 807 -9.17 -12.50 -9.24
C TRP A 807 -10.20 -13.47 -9.84
N TYR A 808 -9.92 -14.04 -11.02
CA TYR A 808 -10.76 -15.08 -11.59
C TYR A 808 -10.87 -16.27 -10.64
N HIS A 809 -9.74 -16.81 -10.17
CA HIS A 809 -9.75 -17.95 -9.23
C HIS A 809 -10.42 -17.57 -7.90
N PHE A 810 -10.22 -16.36 -7.40
CA PHE A 810 -10.89 -15.88 -6.19
C PHE A 810 -12.42 -15.82 -6.37
N LEU A 811 -12.89 -15.27 -7.47
CA LEU A 811 -14.33 -15.16 -7.77
C LEU A 811 -14.98 -16.49 -8.02
N VAL A 812 -14.29 -17.43 -8.68
CA VAL A 812 -14.75 -18.82 -8.86
C VAL A 812 -14.88 -19.50 -7.50
N HIS A 813 -13.88 -19.38 -6.62
CA HIS A 813 -13.92 -19.93 -5.24
C HIS A 813 -15.14 -19.42 -4.46
N PHE A 814 -15.52 -18.14 -4.59
CA PHE A 814 -16.71 -17.59 -3.95
C PHE A 814 -18.01 -18.03 -4.63
N LYS A 815 -18.02 -18.13 -5.95
CA LYS A 815 -19.19 -18.54 -6.72
C LYS A 815 -19.57 -20.00 -6.46
N ASP A 816 -18.59 -20.90 -6.48
CA ASP A 816 -18.80 -22.34 -6.28
C ASP A 816 -19.37 -22.64 -4.88
N ARG A 817 -19.12 -21.75 -3.92
CA ARG A 817 -19.65 -21.83 -2.54
C ARG A 817 -20.90 -20.99 -2.29
N ASN A 818 -21.52 -20.41 -3.33
CA ASN A 818 -22.66 -19.50 -3.20
C ASN A 818 -22.39 -18.28 -2.30
N LEU A 819 -21.14 -17.83 -2.25
CA LEU A 819 -20.70 -16.66 -1.47
C LEU A 819 -20.59 -15.38 -2.32
N LEU A 820 -20.77 -15.48 -3.65
CA LEU A 820 -20.88 -14.35 -4.58
C LEU A 820 -22.34 -13.92 -4.62
N VAL A 821 -22.63 -12.76 -4.02
CA VAL A 821 -24.00 -12.31 -3.78
C VAL A 821 -24.26 -10.91 -4.36
N GLU A 822 -25.54 -10.63 -4.64
CA GLU A 822 -26.05 -9.34 -5.12
C GLU A 822 -27.41 -9.02 -4.50
N GLY A 823 -27.87 -7.77 -4.65
CA GLY A 823 -29.15 -7.31 -4.14
C GLY A 823 -29.04 -6.48 -2.85
N ALA A 824 -30.16 -6.22 -2.22
CA ALA A 824 -30.20 -5.46 -0.95
C ALA A 824 -29.69 -6.32 0.20
N LEU A 825 -29.04 -5.70 1.20
CA LEU A 825 -28.50 -6.41 2.37
C LEU A 825 -29.56 -7.20 3.15
N SER A 826 -30.83 -6.74 3.11
CA SER A 826 -31.96 -7.46 3.71
C SER A 826 -32.46 -8.65 2.89
N ASN A 827 -32.01 -8.78 1.62
CA ASN A 827 -32.44 -9.82 0.69
C ASN A 827 -31.30 -10.14 -0.30
N LEU A 828 -30.20 -10.66 0.23
CA LEU A 828 -29.07 -11.10 -0.58
C LEU A 828 -29.44 -12.35 -1.39
N ARG A 829 -29.03 -12.37 -2.66
CA ARG A 829 -29.23 -13.49 -3.57
C ARG A 829 -27.90 -13.90 -4.18
N PRO A 830 -27.68 -15.19 -4.47
CA PRO A 830 -26.51 -15.60 -5.26
C PRO A 830 -26.49 -14.88 -6.62
N SER A 831 -25.35 -14.39 -7.00
CA SER A 831 -25.19 -13.68 -8.26
C SER A 831 -25.27 -14.64 -9.45
N MET A 832 -26.01 -14.24 -10.49
CA MET A 832 -26.20 -14.99 -11.72
C MET A 832 -25.07 -14.77 -12.74
N ILE A 833 -23.99 -14.09 -12.37
CA ILE A 833 -22.86 -13.83 -13.26
C ILE A 833 -22.24 -15.14 -13.74
N GLN A 834 -22.05 -15.25 -15.06
CA GLN A 834 -21.25 -16.30 -15.68
C GLN A 834 -19.86 -15.75 -16.00
N PHE A 835 -18.83 -16.49 -15.62
CA PHE A 835 -17.46 -16.20 -15.99
C PHE A 835 -17.13 -16.93 -17.30
N GLY A 836 -16.41 -16.25 -18.20
CA GLY A 836 -15.83 -16.89 -19.39
C GLY A 836 -14.71 -17.89 -19.01
N PRO A 837 -14.00 -18.44 -19.98
CA PRO A 837 -12.83 -19.27 -19.71
C PRO A 837 -11.78 -18.47 -18.93
N PRO A 838 -10.93 -19.15 -18.12
CA PRO A 838 -9.91 -18.45 -17.35
C PRO A 838 -9.00 -17.64 -18.28
N PRO A 839 -8.70 -16.37 -17.91
CA PRO A 839 -7.82 -15.55 -18.70
C PRO A 839 -6.41 -16.18 -18.76
N VAL A 840 -5.86 -16.28 -19.97
CA VAL A 840 -4.49 -16.78 -20.15
C VAL A 840 -3.54 -15.81 -19.45
N PRO A 841 -2.64 -16.29 -18.58
CA PRO A 841 -1.64 -15.43 -17.96
C PRO A 841 -0.83 -14.74 -19.06
N ARG A 842 -0.83 -13.40 -19.08
CA ARG A 842 0.09 -12.67 -19.95
C ARG A 842 1.50 -13.06 -19.53
N LYS A 843 2.25 -13.75 -20.39
CA LYS A 843 3.68 -13.99 -20.19
C LYS A 843 4.33 -12.61 -20.08
N SER A 844 4.53 -12.13 -18.88
CA SER A 844 5.53 -11.11 -18.66
C SER A 844 6.85 -11.78 -19.06
N LYS A 845 7.54 -11.25 -20.06
CA LYS A 845 8.91 -11.69 -20.34
C LYS A 845 9.64 -11.59 -19.01
N SER A 846 10.01 -12.72 -18.43
CA SER A 846 10.71 -12.72 -17.15
C SER A 846 12.00 -11.93 -17.36
N ARG A 847 12.47 -11.23 -16.34
CA ARG A 847 13.74 -10.51 -16.35
C ARG A 847 14.89 -11.40 -16.87
N LEU A 848 14.73 -12.71 -16.71
CA LEU A 848 15.64 -13.74 -17.21
C LEU A 848 15.56 -13.95 -18.73
N GLU A 849 14.36 -13.86 -19.33
CA GLU A 849 14.20 -13.96 -20.80
C GLU A 849 14.67 -12.69 -21.49
N GLN A 850 14.46 -11.52 -20.86
CA GLN A 850 15.03 -10.25 -21.34
C GLN A 850 16.56 -10.24 -21.23
N ALA A 851 17.13 -10.75 -20.14
CA ALA A 851 18.58 -10.90 -20.00
C ALA A 851 19.18 -11.90 -21.01
N LYS A 852 18.49 -13.00 -21.31
CA LYS A 852 18.91 -13.96 -22.35
C LYS A 852 18.80 -13.35 -23.75
N THR A 853 17.79 -12.55 -24.04
CA THR A 853 17.63 -11.86 -25.33
C THR A 853 18.70 -10.80 -25.52
N ASN A 854 19.01 -10.02 -24.48
CA ASN A 854 20.07 -9.01 -24.52
C ASN A 854 21.48 -9.63 -24.56
N ALA A 855 21.70 -10.79 -23.93
CA ALA A 855 22.94 -11.55 -24.04
C ALA A 855 23.14 -12.17 -25.45
N ALA A 856 22.06 -12.57 -26.11
CA ALA A 856 22.10 -13.09 -27.47
C ALA A 856 22.41 -11.98 -28.53
N ILE A 857 21.93 -10.76 -28.30
CA ILE A 857 22.19 -9.61 -29.17
C ILE A 857 23.64 -9.07 -29.00
N GLY A 858 24.24 -9.28 -27.80
CA GLY A 858 25.62 -8.87 -27.51
C GLY A 858 26.73 -9.83 -28.03
N THR A 859 26.36 -11.02 -28.47
CA THR A 859 27.35 -12.06 -28.90
C THR A 859 27.58 -12.16 -30.40
N GLU A 860 26.95 -11.34 -31.23
CA GLU A 860 27.21 -11.33 -32.69
C GLU A 860 28.39 -10.45 -33.15
N SER A 861 29.13 -9.79 -32.28
CA SER A 861 30.24 -8.90 -32.70
C SER A 861 31.64 -9.28 -32.21
N LEU A 862 31.93 -10.54 -31.86
CA LEU A 862 33.31 -11.01 -31.66
C LEU A 862 33.42 -12.51 -31.96
N ALA A 863 33.56 -12.83 -33.24
CA ALA A 863 34.03 -14.16 -33.68
C ALA A 863 35.56 -14.15 -33.69
N MET A 864 36.18 -14.91 -32.82
CA MET A 864 37.50 -15.52 -33.03
C MET A 864 37.62 -16.86 -32.29
N ASP A 865 38.05 -17.81 -33.01
CA ASP A 865 38.25 -19.24 -33.02
C ASP A 865 38.46 -20.02 -31.70
N PRO A 866 38.24 -21.38 -31.74
CA PRO A 866 38.05 -22.23 -30.56
C PRO A 866 39.32 -23.04 -30.19
N VAL A 867 39.56 -23.20 -28.88
CA VAL A 867 40.45 -24.29 -28.40
C VAL A 867 39.67 -25.17 -27.40
N ARG A 868 39.75 -26.46 -27.71
CA ARG A 868 39.15 -27.66 -27.07
C ARG A 868 39.50 -27.81 -25.59
N ALA A 869 38.56 -28.24 -24.76
CA ALA A 869 38.27 -29.59 -24.23
C ALA A 869 37.77 -29.54 -22.77
N PRO A 870 37.35 -30.65 -22.15
CA PRO A 870 35.98 -30.72 -21.60
C PRO A 870 35.96 -30.89 -20.07
N PHE A 871 34.94 -30.36 -19.39
CA PHE A 871 34.56 -30.89 -18.09
C PHE A 871 33.03 -31.05 -17.99
N ARG A 872 32.63 -32.32 -17.89
CA ARG A 872 31.31 -32.73 -17.46
C ARG A 872 31.17 -32.52 -15.93
N GLY A 873 30.04 -32.03 -15.49
CA GLY A 873 29.63 -32.21 -14.12
C GLY A 873 28.68 -31.13 -13.60
N ALA A 874 27.43 -31.55 -13.36
CA ALA A 874 26.48 -30.94 -12.44
C ALA A 874 25.84 -29.58 -12.81
N THR A 875 24.93 -29.59 -13.77
CA THR A 875 23.90 -28.54 -13.96
C THR A 875 22.51 -29.18 -13.90
N GLY A 876 22.05 -29.56 -12.72
CA GLY A 876 20.77 -30.24 -12.59
C GLY A 876 19.83 -29.75 -11.49
N THR A 877 20.28 -28.89 -10.60
CA THR A 877 19.51 -28.57 -9.38
C THR A 877 19.06 -27.11 -9.22
N THR A 878 19.58 -26.19 -10.01
CA THR A 878 19.24 -24.77 -9.91
C THR A 878 18.05 -24.35 -10.80
N GLN A 879 17.73 -25.14 -11.81
CA GLN A 879 16.61 -24.82 -12.72
C GLN A 879 15.26 -25.17 -12.14
N THR A 880 15.15 -26.26 -11.34
CA THR A 880 13.91 -26.74 -10.73
C THR A 880 13.39 -25.85 -9.58
N LEU A 881 14.27 -25.15 -8.86
CA LEU A 881 13.85 -24.27 -7.75
C LEU A 881 13.35 -22.89 -8.23
N ARG A 882 13.76 -22.48 -9.42
CA ARG A 882 13.35 -21.20 -10.03
C ARG A 882 12.00 -21.33 -10.74
N GLU A 883 11.73 -22.47 -11.34
CA GLU A 883 10.44 -22.78 -11.96
C GLU A 883 9.34 -22.97 -10.90
N GLY A 884 9.64 -23.57 -9.74
CA GLY A 884 8.65 -23.79 -8.67
C GLY A 884 8.19 -22.54 -7.92
N MET A 885 8.90 -21.40 -7.98
CA MET A 885 8.54 -20.20 -7.21
C MET A 885 7.76 -19.16 -8.03
N TRP A 886 7.88 -19.21 -9.35
CA TRP A 886 7.11 -18.36 -10.29
C TRP A 886 6.04 -19.16 -11.02
N ASP A 887 6.18 -20.51 -11.11
CA ASP A 887 5.19 -21.41 -11.69
C ASP A 887 3.94 -21.60 -10.82
N THR A 888 3.95 -21.19 -9.54
CA THR A 888 2.70 -21.00 -8.77
C THR A 888 1.80 -19.89 -9.32
N LEU A 889 2.35 -19.00 -10.16
CA LEU A 889 1.58 -18.02 -10.94
C LEU A 889 1.43 -18.41 -12.41
N SER A 890 2.14 -19.45 -12.88
CA SER A 890 2.12 -20.01 -14.22
C SER A 890 1.92 -21.54 -14.20
N LEU A 891 1.13 -22.05 -13.26
CA LEU A 891 0.71 -23.43 -13.29
C LEU A 891 -0.01 -23.70 -14.62
N ASP A 892 0.58 -24.58 -15.41
CA ASP A 892 -0.05 -25.13 -16.61
C ASP A 892 -1.48 -25.56 -16.27
N ALA A 893 -2.44 -25.16 -17.11
CA ALA A 893 -3.85 -25.49 -16.93
C ALA A 893 -4.10 -27.01 -16.76
N LYS A 894 -3.17 -27.85 -17.17
CA LYS A 894 -3.20 -29.31 -16.98
C LYS A 894 -2.85 -29.73 -15.53
N THR A 895 -1.93 -29.05 -14.86
CA THR A 895 -1.55 -29.40 -13.48
C THR A 895 -2.59 -28.86 -12.48
N LEU A 896 -3.20 -27.69 -12.77
CA LEU A 896 -4.36 -27.19 -12.04
C LEU A 896 -5.59 -28.08 -12.21
N SER A 897 -5.80 -28.66 -13.40
CA SER A 897 -6.92 -29.58 -13.62
C SER A 897 -6.77 -30.92 -12.85
N GLN A 898 -5.57 -31.38 -12.62
CA GLN A 898 -5.31 -32.60 -11.90
C GLN A 898 -5.43 -32.42 -10.38
N SER A 899 -4.85 -31.38 -9.82
CA SER A 899 -5.04 -31.08 -8.40
C SER A 899 -6.46 -30.60 -8.07
N GLN A 900 -7.15 -29.93 -9.00
CA GLN A 900 -8.58 -29.61 -8.86
C GLN A 900 -9.48 -30.82 -8.99
N SER A 901 -9.16 -31.77 -9.86
CA SER A 901 -9.91 -33.01 -9.98
C SER A 901 -9.71 -33.91 -8.75
N ASP A 902 -8.50 -33.99 -8.22
CA ASP A 902 -8.20 -34.77 -7.02
C ASP A 902 -8.85 -34.12 -5.77
N TRP A 903 -8.85 -32.78 -5.68
CA TRP A 903 -9.55 -32.03 -4.63
C TRP A 903 -11.08 -32.15 -4.77
N LEU A 904 -11.64 -32.05 -5.98
CA LEU A 904 -13.06 -32.22 -6.26
C LEU A 904 -13.50 -33.68 -5.97
N ASN A 905 -12.65 -34.65 -6.20
CA ASN A 905 -12.92 -36.04 -5.86
C ASN A 905 -12.89 -36.27 -4.33
N GLN A 906 -11.97 -35.60 -3.63
CA GLN A 906 -11.90 -35.67 -2.18
C GLN A 906 -13.12 -34.98 -1.52
N VAL A 907 -13.55 -33.81 -2.04
CA VAL A 907 -14.79 -33.13 -1.59
C VAL A 907 -16.05 -33.94 -1.92
N ARG A 908 -16.05 -34.73 -3.00
CA ARG A 908 -17.15 -35.68 -3.30
C ARG A 908 -17.16 -36.84 -2.32
N GLN A 909 -15.99 -37.42 -2.02
CA GLN A 909 -15.88 -38.50 -1.03
C GLN A 909 -16.30 -38.06 0.37
N ASP A 910 -15.93 -36.85 0.77
CA ASP A 910 -16.35 -36.24 2.07
C ASP A 910 -17.87 -36.00 2.09
N LYS A 911 -18.50 -35.58 0.96
CA LYS A 911 -19.95 -35.42 0.86
C LYS A 911 -20.70 -36.75 0.88
N ASP A 912 -20.15 -37.78 0.26
CA ASP A 912 -20.74 -39.09 0.26
C ASP A 912 -20.62 -39.77 1.65
N ALA A 913 -19.52 -39.49 2.39
CA ALA A 913 -19.35 -39.91 3.77
C ALA A 913 -20.31 -39.21 4.73
N ASP A 914 -20.58 -37.92 4.52
CA ASP A 914 -21.57 -37.19 5.29
C ASP A 914 -23.01 -37.59 4.99
N LEU A 915 -23.31 -38.01 3.76
CA LEU A 915 -24.63 -38.58 3.37
C LEU A 915 -24.85 -39.96 3.94
N GLU A 916 -23.83 -40.83 3.98
CA GLU A 916 -23.94 -42.16 4.63
C GLU A 916 -24.08 -42.05 6.15
N SER A 917 -23.49 -41.03 6.79
CA SER A 917 -23.68 -40.74 8.21
C SER A 917 -25.09 -40.25 8.56
N LEU A 918 -25.79 -39.59 7.64
CA LEU A 918 -27.17 -39.11 7.81
C LEU A 918 -28.20 -40.21 7.57
N ASP A 919 -27.93 -41.19 6.71
CA ASP A 919 -28.80 -42.36 6.54
C ASP A 919 -28.68 -43.34 7.70
N GLY A 920 -27.53 -43.44 8.35
CA GLY A 920 -27.37 -44.20 9.60
C GLY A 920 -28.20 -43.68 10.78
N TYR A 921 -28.54 -42.41 10.83
CA TYR A 921 -29.42 -41.82 11.83
C TYR A 921 -30.91 -41.96 11.53
N ARG A 922 -31.30 -42.20 10.26
CA ARG A 922 -32.71 -42.46 9.90
C ARG A 922 -33.16 -43.89 10.15
N SER A 923 -32.27 -44.83 10.27
CA SER A 923 -32.61 -46.24 10.51
C SER A 923 -32.74 -46.61 11.99
N GLN A 924 -32.41 -45.74 12.97
CA GLN A 924 -32.59 -45.96 14.40
C GLN A 924 -33.76 -45.23 15.01
N ALA A 925 -34.53 -44.40 14.25
CA ALA A 925 -35.69 -43.66 14.74
C ALA A 925 -37.03 -44.29 14.42
N SER A 926 -37.11 -45.55 13.94
CA SER A 926 -38.34 -46.26 13.56
C SER A 926 -38.79 -47.39 14.49
N ILE A 927 -38.28 -47.46 15.73
CA ILE A 927 -38.81 -48.40 16.74
C ILE A 927 -38.96 -47.68 18.07
N ALA A 928 -40.10 -46.98 18.29
CA ALA A 928 -40.76 -46.80 19.56
C ALA A 928 -42.11 -46.06 19.33
N GLY A 929 -43.13 -46.79 19.31
CA GLY A 929 -44.50 -46.81 19.71
C GLY A 929 -45.28 -45.51 19.92
N SER A 930 -46.31 -45.45 19.11
CA SER A 930 -47.66 -44.90 19.40
C SER A 930 -48.02 -44.59 20.87
N TYR A 931 -48.46 -43.38 21.12
CA TYR A 931 -49.63 -43.11 21.95
C TYR A 931 -50.24 -41.78 21.53
N GLU A 932 -51.48 -41.81 21.10
CA GLU A 932 -52.43 -40.72 20.93
C GLU A 932 -52.78 -40.15 22.29
N ASP A 933 -52.99 -38.81 22.40
CA ASP A 933 -54.23 -38.28 22.90
C ASP A 933 -54.32 -36.76 22.64
N GLU A 934 -55.52 -36.44 22.20
CA GLU A 934 -56.13 -35.12 21.92
C GLU A 934 -56.02 -34.17 23.13
N VAL A 935 -56.05 -32.87 22.91
CA VAL A 935 -57.08 -31.92 23.31
C VAL A 935 -56.74 -30.50 22.82
N GLN A 936 -57.75 -29.93 22.16
CA GLN A 936 -57.79 -28.53 21.68
C GLN A 936 -58.27 -27.57 22.76
N PRO A 937 -58.51 -26.28 22.43
CA PRO A 937 -57.91 -25.08 23.07
C PRO A 937 -58.95 -24.30 23.90
N GLU A 938 -58.46 -23.39 24.72
CA GLU A 938 -59.36 -22.31 25.20
C GLU A 938 -58.67 -20.94 25.32
N LYS A 939 -59.49 -20.00 25.00
CA LYS A 939 -59.34 -18.54 24.93
C LYS A 939 -59.53 -17.87 26.28
N ASN A 940 -59.07 -16.58 26.26
CA ASN A 940 -59.63 -15.38 26.97
C ASN A 940 -58.89 -14.93 28.20
N VAL A 941 -58.48 -13.70 28.22
CA VAL A 941 -59.09 -12.39 28.49
C VAL A 941 -58.52 -11.68 29.73
N SER A 942 -58.18 -10.40 29.47
CA SER A 942 -58.29 -9.19 30.32
C SER A 942 -57.17 -8.85 31.31
N SER A 943 -56.52 -7.74 31.01
CA SER A 943 -56.63 -6.42 31.70
C SER A 943 -56.26 -6.29 33.14
N ALA A 944 -55.32 -5.40 33.46
CA ALA A 944 -55.41 -4.25 34.36
C ALA A 944 -54.05 -3.66 34.66
N GLN A 945 -53.80 -2.45 34.25
CA GLN A 945 -53.57 -1.18 34.98
C GLN A 945 -52.90 -1.26 36.36
N GLY A 946 -51.88 -0.41 36.54
CA GLY A 946 -51.45 0.06 37.85
C GLY A 946 -49.98 0.53 37.80
N THR A 947 -49.73 1.71 37.42
CA THR A 947 -49.24 2.94 38.07
C THR A 947 -48.01 2.83 38.98
N SER A 948 -47.09 3.73 38.64
CA SER A 948 -46.33 4.67 39.50
C SER A 948 -45.01 4.26 40.08
N SER A 949 -44.12 5.13 39.75
CA SER A 949 -43.18 5.94 40.52
C SER A 949 -41.69 5.61 40.37
N ALA A 950 -41.03 6.61 39.84
CA ALA A 950 -39.58 6.85 40.05
C ALA A 950 -39.33 7.25 41.52
N PRO A 951 -38.12 7.17 42.03
CA PRO A 951 -37.22 8.32 42.00
C PRO A 951 -35.73 7.92 41.70
N SER A 952 -35.04 8.70 40.94
CA SER A 952 -34.10 9.81 41.19
C SER A 952 -32.93 9.57 42.15
N ILE A 953 -31.74 9.99 41.61
CA ILE A 953 -30.56 10.59 42.30
C ILE A 953 -29.51 9.60 42.84
N THR A 954 -28.29 9.67 42.51
CA THR A 954 -27.17 10.60 42.56
C THR A 954 -25.84 9.85 42.59
N LYS A 955 -24.86 10.38 41.76
CA LYS A 955 -23.45 10.55 42.05
C LYS A 955 -22.59 9.41 42.63
N PHE A 956 -21.50 9.07 41.98
CA PHE A 956 -20.15 9.51 42.32
C PHE A 956 -19.11 8.88 41.37
N LEU A 957 -18.20 9.78 40.86
CA LEU A 957 -16.82 9.67 40.41
C LEU A 957 -16.52 8.77 39.21
#